data_e5cd6443e1c53f0f73b3154362bba83e
#
_entry.id   e5cd6443e1c53f0f73b3154362bba83e
#
_cell.length_a   1.000
_cell.length_b   1.000
_cell.length_c   1.000
_cell.angle_alpha   90.00
_cell.angle_beta   90.00
_cell.angle_gamma   90.00
#
_symmetry.space_group_name_H-M   'P 1'
#
loop_
_entity.id
_entity.type
_entity.pdbx_description
1 polymer ?
#
loop_
_entity_poly.entity_id
_entity_poly.type
_entity_poly.pdbx_seq_one_letter_code
_entity_poly.pdbx_strand_id
1 'polypeptide(L)'
;MRKFALIIPVFVCLTACNNNNSNQSVNTDFAATNIDTTVRAQDDFFAFANGSWIKNNPIPKEESAWGIGNMVYKENLDRLKKINEDAAKEKAEKGSVNQKIGSFWRTAMDTLAIEKAGIAPIQFLLDSIANIKNNNDLVSCMALLEKHGIQQFIASYVSQDDKNSSSVVLKFWQGGLNLPEREYYLNNDDENKKIREAYVLYIDKILALIGNKTTIQKASAAQILALETQIAKVHKTLAATRDSEKNYFKMSLNQFAALSKSLNLKTYISQISTAKIDTIIVGQPEYYKNFDKIFTPQNLNTIKTILTFNVVNNMADYLPKAYVDASFDFEKVFSGVTEQKPRWKNVLRVEEKVMGELLGQLYVKEYFNDKAKKRYSDLVEAIKESLANRITKLDWMSSATKTKALDKLATIQKKVGYPDKWKDLSTLEIKDNSYAENMLQSNIWWHNYEMNKIGKPVDKETWDMTPQTYNAYYNPSLNEIVLPAAIFAIPGLKDEDVDDAIVYGYAGATTIGHEITHGFDDEGRKFDKNGNLTNWWTEEDGNKFMGRAQKMINQFNNFNPIDKLHINGEATLGENIADLGGAVIAWDAFIKTKAYQENKAINGYTPAQRFFLGYALGWLGHQRNEQLRNRLMTDVHSPAKYRVNGVFQSVPAFYEVWQVKPTDKMFVADSLRVNIW
;
A
#
# COMPACT_ATOMS: atom_id res chain seq x y z
N MET A 1 71.21 -10.66 61.57
CA MET A 1 70.89 -10.01 60.30
C MET A 1 69.42 -9.67 60.38
N ARG A 2 69.12 -8.41 60.69
CA ARG A 2 67.80 -7.92 61.01
C ARG A 2 67.13 -7.41 59.69
N LYS A 3 65.95 -7.90 59.34
CA LYS A 3 65.14 -7.38 58.24
C LYS A 3 64.21 -6.30 58.80
N PHE A 4 64.30 -5.10 58.31
CA PHE A 4 63.39 -4.03 58.54
C PHE A 4 62.20 -4.19 57.59
N ALA A 5 60.98 -4.23 58.12
CA ALA A 5 59.74 -4.15 57.37
C ALA A 5 59.23 -2.70 57.40
N LEU A 6 59.06 -2.11 56.21
CA LEU A 6 58.46 -0.79 56.03
C LEU A 6 56.92 -0.96 55.91
N ILE A 7 56.19 -0.36 56.86
CA ILE A 7 54.72 -0.32 56.80
C ILE A 7 54.35 1.03 56.16
N ILE A 8 53.67 0.97 54.99
CA ILE A 8 53.05 2.13 54.34
C ILE A 8 51.57 2.13 54.65
N PRO A 9 50.99 3.23 55.23
CA PRO A 9 49.56 3.30 55.44
C PRO A 9 48.85 3.63 54.11
N VAL A 10 47.94 2.76 53.73
CA VAL A 10 47.01 3.01 52.59
C VAL A 10 45.83 3.87 53.13
N PHE A 11 45.74 5.09 52.65
CA PHE A 11 44.58 5.95 52.84
C PHE A 11 43.49 5.49 51.81
N VAL A 12 42.44 4.90 52.31
CA VAL A 12 41.21 4.61 51.50
C VAL A 12 40.34 5.86 51.51
N CYS A 13 40.36 6.64 50.43
CA CYS A 13 39.34 7.65 50.15
C CYS A 13 38.09 6.95 49.63
N LEU A 14 37.07 6.84 50.47
CA LEU A 14 35.70 6.53 50.09
C LEU A 14 35.11 7.74 49.36
N THR A 15 35.20 7.79 48.04
CA THR A 15 34.37 8.66 47.23
C THR A 15 33.03 7.96 47.03
N ALA A 16 32.02 8.41 47.72
CA ALA A 16 30.62 8.08 47.47
C ALA A 16 30.25 8.63 46.06
N CYS A 17 30.27 7.80 45.04
CA CYS A 17 29.60 8.12 43.79
C CYS A 17 28.09 8.03 44.00
N ASN A 18 27.45 9.16 44.17
CA ASN A 18 26.01 9.28 43.97
C ASN A 18 25.71 9.02 42.48
N ASN A 19 25.39 7.80 42.16
CA ASN A 19 24.74 7.47 40.86
C ASN A 19 23.27 7.90 40.97
N ASN A 20 23.00 9.19 40.82
CA ASN A 20 21.72 9.65 40.33
C ASN A 20 21.69 9.41 38.81
N ASN A 21 21.44 8.18 38.42
CA ASN A 21 20.91 7.89 37.11
C ASN A 21 19.45 8.34 37.09
N SER A 22 19.23 9.64 36.96
CA SER A 22 18.00 10.15 36.38
C SER A 22 18.02 9.69 34.93
N ASN A 23 17.29 8.62 34.63
CA ASN A 23 16.77 8.37 33.30
C ASN A 23 15.85 9.55 32.92
N GLN A 24 16.44 10.71 32.63
CA GLN A 24 15.80 11.65 31.74
C GLN A 24 15.77 10.95 30.36
N SER A 25 14.63 10.40 30.02
CA SER A 25 14.28 10.17 28.61
C SER A 25 14.55 11.51 27.91
N VAL A 26 15.61 11.59 27.14
CA VAL A 26 15.84 12.71 26.24
C VAL A 26 14.66 12.67 25.29
N ASN A 27 13.66 13.49 25.55
CA ASN A 27 12.53 13.68 24.65
C ASN A 27 13.09 14.38 23.42
N THR A 28 13.59 13.58 22.48
CA THR A 28 14.20 14.06 21.25
C THR A 28 13.07 14.60 20.40
N ASP A 29 13.00 15.91 20.24
CA ASP A 29 12.08 16.52 19.27
C ASP A 29 12.48 16.08 17.86
N PHE A 30 11.83 14.99 17.43
CA PHE A 30 12.17 14.29 16.19
C PHE A 30 12.10 15.23 14.97
N ALA A 31 11.12 16.11 14.92
CA ALA A 31 10.99 17.10 13.85
C ALA A 31 12.19 18.07 13.83
N ALA A 32 12.60 18.61 14.98
CA ALA A 32 13.71 19.56 15.04
C ALA A 32 15.08 18.92 14.78
N THR A 33 15.30 17.65 15.18
CA THR A 33 16.59 16.98 14.95
C THR A 33 16.84 16.58 13.49
N ASN A 34 15.78 16.52 12.68
CA ASN A 34 15.88 16.13 11.26
C ASN A 34 16.31 17.29 10.35
N ILE A 35 16.27 18.53 10.84
CA ILE A 35 16.46 19.73 10.03
C ILE A 35 17.91 19.86 9.55
N ASP A 36 18.06 20.16 8.27
CA ASP A 36 19.32 20.52 7.63
C ASP A 36 19.40 22.03 7.41
N THR A 37 20.04 22.73 8.31
CA THR A 37 20.19 24.19 8.27
C THR A 37 21.10 24.69 7.14
N THR A 38 21.77 23.80 6.40
CA THR A 38 22.57 24.17 5.22
C THR A 38 21.68 24.41 3.98
N VAL A 39 20.40 23.97 4.05
CA VAL A 39 19.39 24.18 3.00
C VAL A 39 18.43 25.26 3.47
N ARG A 40 18.07 26.18 2.59
CA ARG A 40 17.04 27.18 2.90
C ARG A 40 15.65 26.56 2.74
N ALA A 41 14.78 26.77 3.73
CA ALA A 41 13.39 26.30 3.69
C ALA A 41 12.61 26.79 2.46
N GLN A 42 12.93 28.01 1.99
CA GLN A 42 12.31 28.66 0.84
C GLN A 42 12.80 28.12 -0.50
N ASP A 43 13.89 27.33 -0.52
CA ASP A 43 14.44 26.75 -1.74
C ASP A 43 14.11 25.27 -1.91
N ASP A 44 14.10 24.51 -0.82
CA ASP A 44 13.73 23.09 -0.79
C ASP A 44 13.29 22.70 0.63
N PHE A 45 12.00 22.78 0.89
CA PHE A 45 11.49 22.56 2.24
C PHE A 45 11.62 21.11 2.70
N PHE A 46 11.46 20.16 1.78
CA PHE A 46 11.67 18.74 2.09
C PHE A 46 13.12 18.48 2.55
N ALA A 47 14.08 18.98 1.80
CA ALA A 47 15.48 18.82 2.16
C ALA A 47 15.86 19.60 3.43
N PHE A 48 15.27 20.79 3.65
CA PHE A 48 15.42 21.53 4.91
C PHE A 48 14.90 20.72 6.10
N ALA A 49 13.67 20.23 6.05
CA ALA A 49 13.00 19.59 7.17
C ALA A 49 13.56 18.19 7.49
N ASN A 50 14.04 17.46 6.49
CA ASN A 50 14.38 16.03 6.59
C ASN A 50 15.85 15.72 6.30
N GLY A 51 16.62 16.70 5.81
CA GLY A 51 17.94 16.47 5.22
C GLY A 51 18.99 15.93 6.17
N SER A 52 19.02 16.38 7.43
CA SER A 52 19.97 15.84 8.42
C SER A 52 19.68 14.38 8.72
N TRP A 53 18.41 14.01 8.87
CA TRP A 53 18.06 12.62 9.09
C TRP A 53 18.46 11.75 7.89
N ILE A 54 18.12 12.17 6.67
CA ILE A 54 18.45 11.43 5.44
C ILE A 54 19.95 11.19 5.30
N LYS A 55 20.78 12.21 5.59
CA LYS A 55 22.24 12.10 5.53
C LYS A 55 22.79 11.09 6.55
N ASN A 56 22.18 11.01 7.74
CA ASN A 56 22.66 10.20 8.85
C ASN A 56 22.05 8.79 8.88
N ASN A 57 21.04 8.50 8.05
CA ASN A 57 20.33 7.24 8.02
C ASN A 57 20.34 6.65 6.61
N PRO A 58 21.44 6.02 6.16
CA PRO A 58 21.52 5.37 4.87
C PRO A 58 20.49 4.25 4.78
N ILE A 59 20.03 3.97 3.56
CA ILE A 59 19.08 2.89 3.30
C ILE A 59 19.72 1.55 3.65
N PRO A 60 19.14 0.75 4.57
CA PRO A 60 19.64 -0.60 4.87
C PRO A 60 19.75 -1.45 3.60
N LYS A 61 20.66 -2.41 3.58
CA LYS A 61 20.94 -3.20 2.39
C LYS A 61 19.78 -4.06 1.93
N GLU A 62 18.94 -4.51 2.88
CA GLU A 62 17.72 -5.29 2.65
C GLU A 62 16.49 -4.45 2.35
N GLU A 63 16.61 -3.11 2.33
CA GLU A 63 15.50 -2.20 2.08
C GLU A 63 15.69 -1.43 0.77
N SER A 64 14.59 -1.19 0.04
CA SER A 64 14.56 -0.37 -1.18
C SER A 64 14.35 1.12 -0.90
N ALA A 65 13.82 1.42 0.29
CA ALA A 65 13.58 2.76 0.81
C ALA A 65 13.79 2.77 2.33
N TRP A 66 14.06 3.96 2.89
CA TRP A 66 14.16 4.13 4.33
C TRP A 66 13.56 5.45 4.74
N GLY A 67 12.66 5.43 5.72
CA GLY A 67 11.92 6.60 6.16
C GLY A 67 11.01 6.29 7.34
N ILE A 68 10.13 7.23 7.70
CA ILE A 68 9.28 7.10 8.87
C ILE A 68 8.40 5.84 8.82
N GLY A 69 7.78 5.55 7.68
CA GLY A 69 6.97 4.35 7.52
C GLY A 69 7.75 3.06 7.70
N ASN A 70 9.01 3.01 7.20
CA ASN A 70 9.87 1.85 7.40
C ASN A 70 10.27 1.67 8.87
N MET A 71 10.48 2.77 9.60
CA MET A 71 10.81 2.72 11.03
C MET A 71 9.62 2.22 11.85
N VAL A 72 8.41 2.74 11.62
CA VAL A 72 7.18 2.25 12.27
C VAL A 72 6.94 0.78 11.94
N TYR A 73 7.07 0.42 10.65
CA TYR A 73 6.94 -0.97 10.22
C TYR A 73 7.95 -1.89 10.92
N LYS A 74 9.22 -1.44 11.06
CA LYS A 74 10.24 -2.21 11.79
C LYS A 74 9.85 -2.41 13.25
N GLU A 75 9.40 -1.37 13.97
CA GLU A 75 8.94 -1.50 15.35
C GLU A 75 7.75 -2.47 15.44
N ASN A 76 6.80 -2.39 14.52
CA ASN A 76 5.66 -3.31 14.47
C ASN A 76 6.11 -4.74 14.20
N LEU A 77 7.06 -4.97 13.28
CA LEU A 77 7.63 -6.30 13.05
C LEU A 77 8.30 -6.87 14.32
N ASP A 78 9.04 -6.05 15.09
CA ASP A 78 9.68 -6.51 16.33
C ASP A 78 8.62 -6.90 17.38
N ARG A 79 7.50 -6.15 17.47
CA ARG A 79 6.34 -6.45 18.33
C ARG A 79 5.63 -7.74 17.90
N LEU A 80 5.32 -7.87 16.61
CA LEU A 80 4.66 -9.06 16.06
C LEU A 80 5.55 -10.31 16.16
N LYS A 81 6.86 -10.17 15.99
CA LYS A 81 7.81 -11.26 16.19
C LYS A 81 7.72 -11.83 17.61
N LYS A 82 7.67 -10.95 18.61
CA LYS A 82 7.52 -11.37 20.01
C LYS A 82 6.21 -12.14 20.24
N ILE A 83 5.09 -11.62 19.71
CA ILE A 83 3.77 -12.30 19.79
C ILE A 83 3.86 -13.71 19.19
N ASN A 84 4.49 -13.84 18.02
CA ASN A 84 4.65 -15.12 17.33
C ASN A 84 5.55 -16.11 18.08
N GLU A 85 6.69 -15.64 18.58
CA GLU A 85 7.63 -16.48 19.35
C GLU A 85 7.02 -16.97 20.67
N ASP A 86 6.19 -16.15 21.32
CA ASP A 86 5.48 -16.53 22.54
C ASP A 86 4.35 -17.54 22.23
N ALA A 87 3.54 -17.30 21.19
CA ALA A 87 2.52 -18.24 20.74
C ALA A 87 3.10 -19.60 20.28
N ALA A 88 4.29 -19.59 19.67
CA ALA A 88 4.95 -20.80 19.21
C ALA A 88 5.43 -21.72 20.36
N LYS A 89 5.71 -21.15 21.53
CA LYS A 89 6.12 -21.92 22.74
C LYS A 89 4.93 -22.47 23.53
N GLU A 90 3.76 -21.90 23.34
CA GLU A 90 2.56 -22.24 24.09
C GLU A 90 1.94 -23.55 23.58
N LYS A 91 1.43 -24.38 24.50
CA LYS A 91 0.53 -25.50 24.18
C LYS A 91 -0.91 -24.99 24.14
N ALA A 92 -1.22 -24.21 23.14
CA ALA A 92 -2.52 -23.60 23.01
C ALA A 92 -3.60 -24.61 22.55
N GLU A 93 -4.84 -24.33 22.94
CA GLU A 93 -6.01 -25.11 22.54
C GLU A 93 -6.19 -25.06 21.01
N LYS A 94 -6.52 -26.22 20.40
CA LYS A 94 -6.75 -26.32 18.95
C LYS A 94 -7.84 -25.36 18.50
N GLY A 95 -7.53 -24.57 17.46
CA GLY A 95 -8.42 -23.57 16.88
C GLY A 95 -8.36 -22.21 17.57
N SER A 96 -7.66 -22.07 18.71
CA SER A 96 -7.43 -20.78 19.34
C SER A 96 -6.52 -19.86 18.52
N VAL A 97 -6.57 -18.56 18.79
CA VAL A 97 -5.70 -17.55 18.16
C VAL A 97 -4.23 -17.93 18.31
N ASN A 98 -3.79 -18.22 19.53
CA ASN A 98 -2.39 -18.57 19.81
C ASN A 98 -1.97 -19.88 19.12
N GLN A 99 -2.86 -20.88 18.99
CA GLN A 99 -2.53 -22.10 18.26
C GLN A 99 -2.30 -21.79 16.76
N LYS A 100 -3.17 -21.01 16.13
CA LYS A 100 -3.05 -20.67 14.70
C LYS A 100 -1.76 -19.91 14.42
N ILE A 101 -1.49 -18.85 15.19
CA ILE A 101 -0.27 -18.03 15.10
C ILE A 101 0.97 -18.90 15.34
N GLY A 102 1.00 -19.65 16.45
CA GLY A 102 2.15 -20.48 16.80
C GLY A 102 2.43 -21.60 15.80
N SER A 103 1.40 -22.26 15.25
CA SER A 103 1.55 -23.29 14.22
C SER A 103 2.06 -22.72 12.90
N PHE A 104 1.54 -21.55 12.49
CA PHE A 104 2.01 -20.87 11.29
C PHE A 104 3.49 -20.52 11.43
N TRP A 105 3.87 -19.87 12.53
CA TRP A 105 5.26 -19.51 12.81
C TRP A 105 6.19 -20.72 12.82
N ARG A 106 5.85 -21.81 13.54
CA ARG A 106 6.67 -23.01 13.60
C ARG A 106 6.90 -23.60 12.21
N THR A 107 5.83 -23.80 11.42
CA THR A 107 5.95 -24.40 10.09
C THR A 107 6.70 -23.50 9.10
N ALA A 108 6.52 -22.18 9.21
CA ALA A 108 7.19 -21.22 8.35
C ALA A 108 8.67 -21.05 8.69
N MET A 109 9.08 -21.23 9.94
CA MET A 109 10.47 -21.13 10.38
C MET A 109 11.26 -22.45 10.27
N ASP A 110 10.58 -23.58 10.04
CA ASP A 110 11.23 -24.91 9.86
C ASP A 110 11.76 -25.06 8.42
N THR A 111 12.92 -24.48 8.18
CA THR A 111 13.59 -24.55 6.88
C THR A 111 14.00 -25.97 6.48
N LEU A 112 14.28 -26.85 7.44
CA LEU A 112 14.65 -28.24 7.16
C LEU A 112 13.46 -29.04 6.62
N ALA A 113 12.28 -28.85 7.19
CA ALA A 113 11.06 -29.47 6.69
C ALA A 113 10.71 -28.93 5.28
N ILE A 114 10.87 -27.63 5.04
CA ILE A 114 10.63 -27.02 3.73
C ILE A 114 11.60 -27.55 2.66
N GLU A 115 12.91 -27.63 2.96
CA GLU A 115 13.90 -28.21 2.04
C GLU A 115 13.57 -29.69 1.72
N LYS A 116 13.20 -30.47 2.73
CA LYS A 116 12.83 -31.88 2.58
C LYS A 116 11.57 -32.07 1.73
N ALA A 117 10.56 -31.20 1.89
CA ALA A 117 9.32 -31.23 1.13
C ALA A 117 9.53 -30.91 -0.35
N GLY A 118 10.51 -30.08 -0.67
CA GLY A 118 10.77 -29.64 -2.05
C GLY A 118 9.55 -28.96 -2.65
N ILE A 119 9.17 -29.36 -3.86
CA ILE A 119 7.95 -28.87 -4.55
C ILE A 119 6.74 -29.80 -4.39
N ALA A 120 6.83 -30.87 -3.60
CA ALA A 120 5.73 -31.83 -3.42
C ALA A 120 4.39 -31.16 -3.05
N PRO A 121 4.35 -30.12 -2.19
CA PRO A 121 3.09 -29.45 -1.86
C PRO A 121 2.35 -28.82 -3.05
N ILE A 122 3.05 -28.42 -4.11
CA ILE A 122 2.47 -27.80 -5.31
C ILE A 122 2.41 -28.75 -6.51
N GLN A 123 2.85 -30.00 -6.37
CA GLN A 123 2.93 -30.95 -7.48
C GLN A 123 1.58 -31.16 -8.17
N PHE A 124 0.48 -31.23 -7.43
CA PHE A 124 -0.86 -31.41 -8.00
C PHE A 124 -1.29 -30.28 -8.93
N LEU A 125 -0.83 -29.05 -8.68
CA LEU A 125 -1.08 -27.89 -9.56
C LEU A 125 -0.27 -28.04 -10.87
N LEU A 126 0.99 -28.47 -10.75
CA LEU A 126 1.84 -28.75 -11.91
C LEU A 126 1.28 -29.88 -12.76
N ASP A 127 0.78 -30.94 -12.14
CA ASP A 127 0.13 -32.07 -12.81
C ASP A 127 -1.17 -31.63 -13.51
N SER A 128 -1.96 -30.77 -12.88
CA SER A 128 -3.16 -30.20 -13.51
C SER A 128 -2.83 -29.42 -14.78
N ILE A 129 -1.75 -28.62 -14.76
CA ILE A 129 -1.28 -27.90 -15.95
C ILE A 129 -0.76 -28.86 -17.01
N ALA A 130 -0.02 -29.91 -16.61
CA ALA A 130 0.50 -30.92 -17.54
C ALA A 130 -0.62 -31.62 -18.31
N ASN A 131 -1.76 -31.87 -17.66
CA ASN A 131 -2.91 -32.55 -18.22
C ASN A 131 -3.77 -31.71 -19.17
N ILE A 132 -3.50 -30.41 -19.34
CA ILE A 132 -4.23 -29.55 -20.29
C ILE A 132 -3.99 -30.03 -21.72
N LYS A 133 -5.06 -30.36 -22.43
CA LYS A 133 -5.04 -30.80 -23.85
C LYS A 133 -5.74 -29.82 -24.79
N ASN A 134 -6.64 -29.00 -24.26
CA ASN A 134 -7.48 -28.07 -25.01
C ASN A 134 -7.93 -26.90 -24.11
N ASN A 135 -8.65 -25.93 -24.67
CA ASN A 135 -9.10 -24.74 -23.96
C ASN A 135 -10.14 -25.03 -22.85
N ASN A 136 -10.89 -26.12 -22.88
CA ASN A 136 -11.80 -26.47 -21.78
C ASN A 136 -11.01 -26.94 -20.56
N ASP A 137 -9.98 -27.77 -20.78
CA ASP A 137 -9.06 -28.19 -19.71
C ASP A 137 -8.33 -26.96 -19.14
N LEU A 138 -7.92 -26.03 -20.03
CA LEU A 138 -7.26 -24.78 -19.62
C LEU A 138 -8.16 -23.93 -18.72
N VAL A 139 -9.44 -23.75 -19.06
CA VAL A 139 -10.42 -23.01 -18.23
C VAL A 139 -10.53 -23.63 -16.84
N SER A 140 -10.62 -24.96 -16.77
CA SER A 140 -10.72 -25.68 -15.49
C SER A 140 -9.44 -25.56 -14.64
N CYS A 141 -8.29 -25.60 -15.29
CA CYS A 141 -7.01 -25.41 -14.63
C CYS A 141 -6.87 -23.95 -14.12
N MET A 142 -7.20 -22.94 -14.90
CA MET A 142 -7.16 -21.54 -14.45
C MET A 142 -8.09 -21.28 -13.27
N ALA A 143 -9.28 -21.89 -13.23
CA ALA A 143 -10.20 -21.80 -12.10
C ALA A 143 -9.63 -22.48 -10.84
N LEU A 144 -8.93 -23.60 -11.00
CA LEU A 144 -8.20 -24.25 -9.90
C LEU A 144 -7.09 -23.35 -9.36
N LEU A 145 -6.29 -22.75 -10.24
CA LEU A 145 -5.18 -21.86 -9.88
C LEU A 145 -5.68 -20.63 -9.13
N GLU A 146 -6.78 -20.01 -9.58
CA GLU A 146 -7.38 -18.86 -8.89
C GLU A 146 -7.78 -19.18 -7.46
N LYS A 147 -8.45 -20.31 -7.22
CA LYS A 147 -8.81 -20.75 -5.86
C LYS A 147 -7.62 -20.92 -4.94
N HIS A 148 -6.45 -21.23 -5.49
CA HIS A 148 -5.21 -21.37 -4.73
C HIS A 148 -4.39 -20.08 -4.68
N GLY A 149 -4.94 -18.94 -5.15
CA GLY A 149 -4.26 -17.64 -5.13
C GLY A 149 -3.12 -17.52 -6.13
N ILE A 150 -3.11 -18.36 -7.18
CA ILE A 150 -2.08 -18.33 -8.22
C ILE A 150 -2.51 -17.39 -9.34
N GLN A 151 -1.67 -16.40 -9.63
CA GLN A 151 -1.89 -15.46 -10.72
C GLN A 151 -1.96 -16.18 -12.07
N GLN A 152 -2.91 -15.78 -12.89
CA GLN A 152 -3.12 -16.32 -14.24
C GLN A 152 -3.69 -15.22 -15.17
N PHE A 153 -4.22 -15.57 -16.33
CA PHE A 153 -4.65 -14.61 -17.35
C PHE A 153 -5.93 -13.84 -17.01
N ILE A 154 -6.75 -14.32 -16.08
CA ILE A 154 -7.99 -13.67 -15.66
C ILE A 154 -7.79 -13.11 -14.26
N ALA A 155 -7.94 -11.80 -14.11
CA ALA A 155 -7.98 -11.16 -12.79
C ALA A 155 -9.43 -10.93 -12.39
N SER A 156 -9.84 -11.47 -11.26
CA SER A 156 -11.18 -11.26 -10.71
C SER A 156 -11.12 -10.93 -9.22
N TYR A 157 -12.10 -10.18 -8.74
CA TYR A 157 -12.24 -9.83 -7.33
C TYR A 157 -13.70 -9.51 -7.00
N VAL A 158 -14.05 -9.63 -5.73
CA VAL A 158 -15.38 -9.33 -5.20
C VAL A 158 -15.36 -7.93 -4.58
N SER A 159 -16.31 -7.08 -4.94
CA SER A 159 -16.42 -5.73 -4.40
C SER A 159 -17.85 -5.22 -4.54
N GLN A 160 -18.15 -4.03 -4.00
CA GLN A 160 -19.42 -3.36 -4.26
C GLN A 160 -19.57 -3.04 -5.75
N ASP A 161 -20.81 -3.02 -6.22
CA ASP A 161 -21.16 -2.45 -7.51
C ASP A 161 -21.03 -0.92 -7.43
N ASP A 162 -20.16 -0.33 -8.24
CA ASP A 162 -19.89 1.11 -8.17
C ASP A 162 -21.12 1.99 -8.36
N LYS A 163 -22.13 1.51 -9.13
CA LYS A 163 -23.40 2.24 -9.34
C LYS A 163 -24.52 1.80 -8.41
N ASN A 164 -24.29 0.79 -7.57
CA ASN A 164 -25.21 0.32 -6.52
C ASN A 164 -24.42 -0.20 -5.33
N SER A 165 -23.88 0.69 -4.52
CA SER A 165 -22.96 0.41 -3.43
C SER A 165 -23.50 -0.55 -2.35
N SER A 166 -24.81 -0.79 -2.32
CA SER A 166 -25.44 -1.78 -1.43
C SER A 166 -25.34 -3.23 -1.92
N SER A 167 -24.86 -3.45 -3.14
CA SER A 167 -24.79 -4.74 -3.81
C SER A 167 -23.33 -5.19 -3.96
N VAL A 168 -23.05 -6.45 -3.61
CA VAL A 168 -21.74 -7.07 -3.81
C VAL A 168 -21.75 -7.88 -5.12
N VAL A 169 -20.76 -7.65 -5.98
CA VAL A 169 -20.65 -8.24 -7.31
C VAL A 169 -19.24 -8.80 -7.56
N LEU A 170 -19.17 -9.71 -8.52
CA LEU A 170 -17.90 -10.18 -9.07
C LEU A 170 -17.42 -9.21 -10.16
N LYS A 171 -16.19 -8.74 -10.04
CA LYS A 171 -15.54 -7.85 -11.01
C LYS A 171 -14.41 -8.56 -11.74
N PHE A 172 -14.22 -8.22 -13.02
CA PHE A 172 -13.16 -8.71 -13.86
C PHE A 172 -12.27 -7.57 -14.36
N TRP A 173 -10.97 -7.81 -14.33
CA TRP A 173 -9.95 -6.85 -14.71
C TRP A 173 -8.94 -7.43 -15.69
N GLN A 174 -8.13 -6.58 -16.32
CA GLN A 174 -7.00 -7.04 -17.13
C GLN A 174 -5.96 -7.77 -16.28
N GLY A 175 -5.32 -8.81 -16.83
CA GLY A 175 -4.36 -9.66 -16.12
C GLY A 175 -3.34 -10.29 -17.05
N GLY A 176 -2.63 -11.32 -16.60
CA GLY A 176 -1.74 -12.14 -17.43
C GLY A 176 -0.37 -11.54 -17.70
N LEU A 177 0.04 -10.52 -16.98
CA LEU A 177 1.40 -9.99 -17.00
C LEU A 177 2.13 -10.34 -15.70
N ASN A 178 3.39 -10.72 -15.79
CA ASN A 178 4.25 -10.98 -14.65
C ASN A 178 5.18 -9.80 -14.29
N LEU A 179 5.50 -8.91 -15.25
CA LEU A 179 6.08 -7.61 -14.96
C LEU A 179 4.97 -6.65 -14.51
N PRO A 180 5.26 -5.67 -13.61
CA PRO A 180 4.24 -4.91 -12.91
C PRO A 180 3.25 -4.13 -13.80
N GLU A 181 3.74 -3.56 -14.91
CA GLU A 181 2.94 -2.76 -15.83
C GLU A 181 3.29 -3.02 -17.29
N ARG A 182 2.38 -2.67 -18.19
CA ARG A 182 2.54 -2.84 -19.64
C ARG A 182 3.76 -2.11 -20.20
N GLU A 183 4.14 -1.01 -19.60
CA GLU A 183 5.28 -0.17 -20.01
C GLU A 183 6.60 -0.92 -19.94
N TYR A 184 6.77 -1.86 -19.02
CA TYR A 184 7.96 -2.73 -18.95
C TYR A 184 8.16 -3.59 -20.20
N TYR A 185 7.08 -3.97 -20.86
CA TYR A 185 7.11 -4.75 -22.12
C TYR A 185 7.29 -3.88 -23.36
N LEU A 186 6.78 -2.63 -23.33
CA LEU A 186 6.60 -1.81 -24.52
C LEU A 186 7.63 -0.71 -24.68
N ASN A 187 8.17 -0.19 -23.58
CA ASN A 187 9.20 0.85 -23.61
C ASN A 187 10.56 0.27 -24.04
N ASN A 188 11.29 1.03 -24.87
CA ASN A 188 12.55 0.58 -25.46
C ASN A 188 13.79 1.30 -24.91
N ASP A 189 13.67 1.97 -23.77
CA ASP A 189 14.81 2.51 -23.05
C ASP A 189 15.69 1.38 -22.45
N ASP A 190 16.92 1.71 -22.11
CA ASP A 190 17.91 0.73 -21.70
C ASP A 190 17.57 0.05 -20.38
N GLU A 191 16.90 0.75 -19.45
CA GLU A 191 16.52 0.16 -18.16
C GLU A 191 15.40 -0.88 -18.35
N ASN A 192 14.36 -0.57 -19.14
CA ASN A 192 13.32 -1.55 -19.43
C ASN A 192 13.86 -2.76 -20.20
N LYS A 193 14.86 -2.59 -21.09
CA LYS A 193 15.55 -3.73 -21.74
C LYS A 193 16.28 -4.62 -20.71
N LYS A 194 17.04 -4.04 -19.79
CA LYS A 194 17.71 -4.78 -18.71
C LYS A 194 16.73 -5.58 -17.86
N ILE A 195 15.60 -4.97 -17.51
CA ILE A 195 14.55 -5.65 -16.74
C ILE A 195 13.99 -6.84 -17.51
N ARG A 196 13.70 -6.70 -18.81
CA ARG A 196 13.24 -7.83 -19.64
C ARG A 196 14.29 -8.93 -19.77
N GLU A 197 15.57 -8.58 -19.91
CA GLU A 197 16.67 -9.54 -19.92
C GLU A 197 16.77 -10.30 -18.59
N ALA A 198 16.70 -9.58 -17.46
CA ALA A 198 16.67 -10.18 -16.13
C ALA A 198 15.44 -11.08 -15.93
N TYR A 199 14.30 -10.68 -16.45
CA TYR A 199 13.07 -11.47 -16.39
C TYR A 199 13.19 -12.78 -17.17
N VAL A 200 13.75 -12.76 -18.39
CA VAL A 200 14.03 -13.96 -19.16
C VAL A 200 14.96 -14.92 -18.42
N LEU A 201 16.04 -14.41 -17.82
CA LEU A 201 16.95 -15.22 -17.01
C LEU A 201 16.26 -15.82 -15.78
N TYR A 202 15.37 -15.06 -15.14
CA TYR A 202 14.58 -15.53 -14.00
C TYR A 202 13.63 -16.67 -14.39
N ILE A 203 12.89 -16.53 -15.50
CA ILE A 203 12.04 -17.61 -16.03
C ILE A 203 12.86 -18.87 -16.27
N ASP A 204 13.99 -18.76 -16.98
CA ASP A 204 14.84 -19.90 -17.28
C ASP A 204 15.38 -20.57 -16.01
N LYS A 205 15.75 -19.78 -14.99
CA LYS A 205 16.21 -20.30 -13.69
C LYS A 205 15.12 -21.08 -12.97
N ILE A 206 13.88 -20.53 -12.88
CA ILE A 206 12.75 -21.23 -12.27
C ILE A 206 12.42 -22.53 -13.03
N LEU A 207 12.36 -22.49 -14.35
CA LEU A 207 12.09 -23.67 -15.17
C LEU A 207 13.17 -24.75 -15.04
N ALA A 208 14.44 -24.34 -14.87
CA ALA A 208 15.54 -25.26 -14.60
C ALA A 208 15.41 -25.91 -13.21
N LEU A 209 15.05 -25.15 -12.17
CA LEU A 209 14.85 -25.68 -10.81
C LEU A 209 13.71 -26.72 -10.75
N ILE A 210 12.64 -26.54 -11.53
CA ILE A 210 11.59 -27.53 -11.66
C ILE A 210 12.14 -28.81 -12.32
N GLY A 211 13.07 -28.69 -13.26
CA GLY A 211 13.72 -29.83 -13.91
C GLY A 211 12.70 -30.76 -14.59
N ASN A 212 12.82 -32.07 -14.31
CA ASN A 212 11.96 -33.14 -14.83
C ASN A 212 10.73 -33.41 -13.94
N LYS A 213 10.42 -32.54 -12.97
CA LYS A 213 9.25 -32.68 -12.07
C LYS A 213 7.92 -32.30 -12.76
N THR A 214 7.94 -31.98 -14.03
CA THR A 214 6.77 -31.80 -14.89
C THR A 214 6.98 -32.45 -16.24
N THR A 215 5.92 -32.98 -16.83
CA THR A 215 5.94 -33.59 -18.17
C THR A 215 5.69 -32.57 -19.29
N ILE A 216 5.59 -31.28 -18.97
CA ILE A 216 5.33 -30.24 -19.95
C ILE A 216 6.58 -30.04 -20.83
N GLN A 217 6.39 -30.03 -22.14
CA GLN A 217 7.39 -29.52 -23.06
C GLN A 217 7.49 -27.99 -22.87
N LYS A 218 8.55 -27.52 -22.23
CA LYS A 218 8.71 -26.13 -21.86
C LYS A 218 8.92 -25.27 -23.12
N ALA A 219 8.16 -24.17 -23.21
CA ALA A 219 8.48 -23.08 -24.12
C ALA A 219 9.71 -22.32 -23.62
N SER A 220 10.44 -21.64 -24.48
CA SER A 220 11.54 -20.77 -24.06
C SER A 220 11.02 -19.53 -23.32
N ALA A 221 11.84 -18.96 -22.44
CA ALA A 221 11.52 -17.71 -21.76
C ALA A 221 11.25 -16.56 -22.75
N ALA A 222 11.93 -16.54 -23.89
CA ALA A 222 11.68 -15.58 -24.97
C ALA A 222 10.26 -15.71 -25.56
N GLN A 223 9.73 -16.94 -25.72
CA GLN A 223 8.35 -17.15 -26.18
C GLN A 223 7.33 -16.67 -25.13
N ILE A 224 7.63 -16.85 -23.85
CA ILE A 224 6.81 -16.31 -22.75
C ILE A 224 6.78 -14.79 -22.82
N LEU A 225 7.95 -14.12 -22.85
CA LEU A 225 8.04 -12.67 -22.98
C LEU A 225 7.31 -12.14 -24.23
N ALA A 226 7.41 -12.84 -25.35
CA ALA A 226 6.73 -12.46 -26.58
C ALA A 226 5.20 -12.53 -26.44
N LEU A 227 4.65 -13.57 -25.79
CA LEU A 227 3.21 -13.70 -25.56
C LEU A 227 2.71 -12.64 -24.56
N GLU A 228 3.43 -12.41 -23.46
CA GLU A 228 3.10 -11.35 -22.50
C GLU A 228 3.19 -9.96 -23.13
N THR A 229 4.13 -9.73 -24.06
CA THR A 229 4.19 -8.47 -24.84
C THR A 229 2.95 -8.28 -25.71
N GLN A 230 2.38 -9.35 -26.28
CA GLN A 230 1.10 -9.25 -27.00
C GLN A 230 -0.05 -8.90 -26.04
N ILE A 231 -0.05 -9.46 -24.84
CA ILE A 231 -1.02 -9.14 -23.78
C ILE A 231 -0.85 -7.68 -23.35
N ALA A 232 0.36 -7.22 -23.11
CA ALA A 232 0.65 -5.85 -22.69
C ALA A 232 0.13 -4.78 -23.68
N LYS A 233 0.16 -5.08 -25.00
CA LYS A 233 -0.36 -4.16 -26.03
C LYS A 233 -1.85 -3.87 -25.91
N VAL A 234 -2.63 -4.78 -25.31
CA VAL A 234 -4.08 -4.63 -25.16
C VAL A 234 -4.49 -4.16 -23.75
N HIS A 235 -3.55 -4.05 -22.83
CA HIS A 235 -3.79 -3.45 -21.54
C HIS A 235 -3.98 -1.94 -21.65
N LYS A 236 -4.86 -1.38 -20.84
CA LYS A 236 -4.92 0.07 -20.56
C LYS A 236 -3.71 0.49 -19.72
N THR A 237 -3.33 1.77 -19.82
CA THR A 237 -2.30 2.38 -18.98
C THR A 237 -2.79 2.57 -17.54
N LEU A 238 -1.85 2.75 -16.59
CA LEU A 238 -2.15 3.04 -15.18
C LEU A 238 -3.13 4.22 -15.04
N ALA A 239 -2.90 5.34 -15.72
CA ALA A 239 -3.80 6.48 -15.68
C ALA A 239 -5.22 6.15 -16.22
N ALA A 240 -5.31 5.37 -17.30
CA ALA A 240 -6.61 5.00 -17.89
C ALA A 240 -7.39 3.99 -17.03
N THR A 241 -6.72 3.19 -16.20
CA THR A 241 -7.38 2.25 -15.28
C THR A 241 -7.96 2.94 -14.04
N ARG A 242 -7.52 4.16 -13.69
CA ARG A 242 -8.07 4.93 -12.57
C ARG A 242 -9.50 5.44 -12.80
N ASP A 243 -9.89 5.74 -14.04
CA ASP A 243 -11.21 6.32 -14.35
C ASP A 243 -12.34 5.32 -14.09
N SER A 244 -13.02 5.47 -12.97
CA SER A 244 -14.09 4.56 -12.50
C SER A 244 -15.25 4.48 -13.49
N GLU A 245 -15.61 5.57 -14.19
CA GLU A 245 -16.71 5.58 -15.17
C GLU A 245 -16.34 4.83 -16.44
N LYS A 246 -15.10 5.03 -16.95
CA LYS A 246 -14.61 4.40 -18.18
C LYS A 246 -14.19 2.94 -17.98
N ASN A 247 -14.18 2.44 -16.75
CA ASN A 247 -13.91 1.06 -16.40
C ASN A 247 -15.12 0.34 -15.78
N TYR A 248 -16.31 0.86 -15.95
CA TYR A 248 -17.56 0.26 -15.48
C TYR A 248 -18.39 -0.29 -16.66
N PHE A 249 -18.32 -1.58 -16.91
CA PHE A 249 -19.13 -2.29 -17.90
C PHE A 249 -19.90 -3.42 -17.22
N LYS A 250 -21.10 -3.11 -16.73
CA LYS A 250 -22.00 -4.13 -16.16
C LYS A 250 -22.61 -4.95 -17.28
N MET A 251 -22.51 -6.27 -17.19
CA MET A 251 -23.02 -7.18 -18.23
C MET A 251 -23.51 -8.51 -17.65
N SER A 252 -24.37 -9.19 -18.39
CA SER A 252 -24.80 -10.55 -18.07
C SER A 252 -23.68 -11.55 -18.35
N LEU A 253 -23.76 -12.74 -17.76
CA LEU A 253 -22.83 -13.83 -18.04
C LEU A 253 -22.80 -14.22 -19.55
N ASN A 254 -23.95 -14.08 -20.25
CA ASN A 254 -24.02 -14.32 -21.69
C ASN A 254 -23.20 -13.29 -22.48
N GLN A 255 -23.32 -12.02 -22.14
CA GLN A 255 -22.55 -10.94 -22.76
C GLN A 255 -21.05 -11.10 -22.50
N PHE A 256 -20.66 -11.46 -21.27
CA PHE A 256 -19.26 -11.71 -20.95
C PHE A 256 -18.70 -12.92 -21.72
N ALA A 257 -19.43 -14.02 -21.75
CA ALA A 257 -19.03 -15.21 -22.50
C ALA A 257 -18.87 -14.92 -23.99
N ALA A 258 -19.64 -14.00 -24.55
CA ALA A 258 -19.55 -13.62 -25.96
C ALA A 258 -18.30 -12.79 -26.30
N LEU A 259 -17.54 -12.31 -25.29
CA LEU A 259 -16.28 -11.58 -25.52
C LEU A 259 -15.17 -12.50 -26.03
N SER A 260 -15.20 -13.81 -25.71
CA SER A 260 -14.25 -14.78 -26.22
C SER A 260 -14.96 -16.04 -26.70
N LYS A 261 -14.54 -16.52 -27.86
CA LYS A 261 -14.97 -17.82 -28.42
C LYS A 261 -14.02 -18.95 -28.04
N SER A 262 -12.76 -18.60 -27.74
CA SER A 262 -11.72 -19.56 -27.41
C SER A 262 -11.81 -20.07 -25.98
N LEU A 263 -12.33 -19.29 -25.04
CA LEU A 263 -12.48 -19.68 -23.63
C LEU A 263 -13.94 -19.65 -23.19
N ASN A 264 -14.39 -20.71 -22.54
CA ASN A 264 -15.72 -20.76 -21.93
C ASN A 264 -15.73 -20.02 -20.58
N LEU A 265 -15.89 -18.69 -20.63
CA LEU A 265 -15.88 -17.83 -19.45
C LEU A 265 -17.04 -18.11 -18.47
N LYS A 266 -18.16 -18.67 -18.93
CA LYS A 266 -19.23 -19.14 -18.03
C LYS A 266 -18.81 -20.32 -17.18
N THR A 267 -18.17 -21.31 -17.82
CA THR A 267 -17.63 -22.48 -17.11
C THR A 267 -16.59 -22.02 -16.08
N TYR A 268 -15.72 -21.07 -16.44
CA TYR A 268 -14.78 -20.48 -15.50
C TYR A 268 -15.47 -19.93 -14.24
N ILE A 269 -16.48 -19.06 -14.42
CA ILE A 269 -17.23 -18.45 -13.31
C ILE A 269 -17.90 -19.52 -12.44
N SER A 270 -18.54 -20.53 -13.04
CA SER A 270 -19.21 -21.61 -12.30
C SER A 270 -18.25 -22.50 -11.51
N GLN A 271 -16.97 -22.51 -11.87
CA GLN A 271 -15.93 -23.26 -11.16
C GLN A 271 -15.26 -22.45 -10.05
N ILE A 272 -15.16 -21.11 -10.17
CA ILE A 272 -14.58 -20.27 -9.11
C ILE A 272 -15.59 -19.91 -8.01
N SER A 273 -16.90 -19.95 -8.27
CA SER A 273 -17.93 -19.58 -7.32
C SER A 273 -19.15 -20.50 -7.38
N THR A 274 -19.71 -20.80 -6.20
CA THR A 274 -21.01 -21.48 -6.05
C THR A 274 -22.17 -20.50 -5.91
N ALA A 275 -21.89 -19.21 -5.79
CA ALA A 275 -22.93 -18.17 -5.71
C ALA A 275 -23.69 -18.06 -7.02
N LYS A 276 -25.00 -17.74 -6.94
CA LYS A 276 -25.78 -17.38 -8.12
C LYS A 276 -25.34 -16.01 -8.63
N ILE A 277 -24.69 -15.98 -9.80
CA ILE A 277 -24.18 -14.77 -10.42
C ILE A 277 -24.96 -14.53 -11.70
N ASP A 278 -25.78 -13.47 -11.75
CA ASP A 278 -26.55 -13.09 -12.93
C ASP A 278 -25.83 -12.01 -13.77
N THR A 279 -25.16 -11.10 -13.08
CA THR A 279 -24.42 -9.98 -13.68
C THR A 279 -23.05 -9.80 -13.03
N ILE A 280 -22.11 -9.28 -13.81
CA ILE A 280 -20.74 -8.95 -13.39
C ILE A 280 -20.37 -7.56 -13.89
N ILE A 281 -19.27 -7.01 -13.36
CA ILE A 281 -18.66 -5.80 -13.90
C ILE A 281 -17.31 -6.17 -14.53
N VAL A 282 -17.07 -5.67 -15.73
CA VAL A 282 -15.80 -5.86 -16.46
C VAL A 282 -15.14 -4.50 -16.68
N GLY A 283 -13.93 -4.31 -16.17
CA GLY A 283 -13.22 -3.03 -16.31
C GLY A 283 -12.69 -2.78 -17.72
N GLN A 284 -12.18 -3.84 -18.38
CA GLN A 284 -11.56 -3.73 -19.69
C GLN A 284 -12.08 -4.82 -20.64
N PRO A 285 -13.29 -4.67 -21.24
CA PRO A 285 -13.87 -5.66 -22.16
C PRO A 285 -12.98 -5.96 -23.36
N GLU A 286 -12.24 -4.97 -23.86
CA GLU A 286 -11.33 -5.15 -25.01
C GLU A 286 -10.20 -6.14 -24.71
N TYR A 287 -9.75 -6.23 -23.46
CA TYR A 287 -8.79 -7.24 -23.04
C TYR A 287 -9.34 -8.66 -23.30
N TYR A 288 -10.57 -8.93 -22.88
CA TYR A 288 -11.22 -10.24 -23.03
C TYR A 288 -11.55 -10.57 -24.50
N LYS A 289 -11.85 -9.58 -25.34
CA LYS A 289 -12.03 -9.78 -26.80
C LYS A 289 -10.74 -10.24 -27.50
N ASN A 290 -9.56 -9.92 -26.93
CA ASN A 290 -8.30 -10.37 -27.48
C ASN A 290 -7.92 -11.81 -27.08
N PHE A 291 -8.67 -12.47 -26.21
CA PHE A 291 -8.43 -13.85 -25.81
C PHE A 291 -8.38 -14.81 -27.01
N ASP A 292 -9.21 -14.59 -28.03
CA ASP A 292 -9.21 -15.42 -29.23
C ASP A 292 -7.90 -15.37 -30.05
N LYS A 293 -7.08 -14.30 -29.83
CA LYS A 293 -5.73 -14.18 -30.40
C LYS A 293 -4.64 -14.78 -29.52
N ILE A 294 -4.90 -14.85 -28.21
CA ILE A 294 -3.96 -15.34 -27.20
C ILE A 294 -4.10 -16.85 -27.02
N PHE A 295 -5.34 -17.34 -26.84
CA PHE A 295 -5.65 -18.75 -26.54
C PHE A 295 -5.85 -19.59 -27.79
N THR A 296 -4.80 -19.67 -28.59
CA THR A 296 -4.76 -20.49 -29.83
C THR A 296 -4.06 -21.82 -29.58
N PRO A 297 -4.30 -22.85 -30.39
CA PRO A 297 -3.58 -24.13 -30.31
C PRO A 297 -2.06 -23.95 -30.36
N GLN A 298 -1.57 -22.99 -31.14
CA GLN A 298 -0.14 -22.69 -31.32
C GLN A 298 0.48 -22.16 -30.02
N ASN A 299 -0.27 -21.39 -29.26
CA ASN A 299 0.18 -20.81 -27.98
C ASN A 299 0.01 -21.75 -26.77
N LEU A 300 -0.70 -22.87 -26.91
CA LEU A 300 -1.09 -23.71 -25.77
C LEU A 300 0.13 -24.16 -24.94
N ASN A 301 1.21 -24.55 -25.60
CA ASN A 301 2.43 -24.96 -24.89
C ASN A 301 3.09 -23.80 -24.14
N THR A 302 3.12 -22.60 -24.73
CA THR A 302 3.63 -21.38 -24.08
C THR A 302 2.76 -21.01 -22.88
N ILE A 303 1.43 -21.08 -23.02
CA ILE A 303 0.46 -20.83 -21.93
C ILE A 303 0.68 -21.80 -20.77
N LYS A 304 0.82 -23.10 -21.04
CA LYS A 304 1.14 -24.10 -20.01
C LYS A 304 2.44 -23.76 -19.28
N THR A 305 3.46 -23.32 -20.00
CA THR A 305 4.74 -22.94 -19.42
C THR A 305 4.62 -21.68 -18.55
N ILE A 306 3.85 -20.68 -18.99
CA ILE A 306 3.53 -19.48 -18.17
C ILE A 306 2.82 -19.90 -16.86
N LEU A 307 1.79 -20.72 -16.94
CA LEU A 307 1.07 -21.19 -15.76
C LEU A 307 1.98 -21.98 -14.82
N THR A 308 2.88 -22.82 -15.36
CA THR A 308 3.89 -23.55 -14.57
C THR A 308 4.83 -22.58 -13.86
N PHE A 309 5.35 -21.58 -14.57
CA PHE A 309 6.17 -20.53 -14.00
C PHE A 309 5.40 -19.78 -12.89
N ASN A 310 4.16 -19.38 -13.15
CA ASN A 310 3.31 -18.65 -12.21
C ASN A 310 3.06 -19.43 -10.91
N VAL A 311 2.80 -20.73 -10.99
CA VAL A 311 2.65 -21.57 -9.78
C VAL A 311 3.90 -21.47 -8.91
N VAL A 312 5.08 -21.66 -9.47
CA VAL A 312 6.33 -21.63 -8.71
C VAL A 312 6.67 -20.23 -8.26
N ASN A 313 6.48 -19.23 -9.11
CA ASN A 313 6.75 -17.82 -8.77
C ASN A 313 5.88 -17.33 -7.60
N ASN A 314 4.56 -17.60 -7.63
CA ASN A 314 3.65 -17.22 -6.53
C ASN A 314 3.91 -18.00 -5.25
N MET A 315 4.49 -19.19 -5.34
CA MET A 315 4.77 -20.04 -4.19
C MET A 315 6.23 -19.99 -3.72
N ALA A 316 7.10 -19.20 -4.37
CA ALA A 316 8.55 -19.20 -4.14
C ALA A 316 8.94 -18.99 -2.67
N ASP A 317 8.29 -18.09 -1.94
CA ASP A 317 8.55 -17.78 -0.51
C ASP A 317 8.28 -18.99 0.42
N TYR A 318 7.49 -19.97 -0.03
CA TYR A 318 7.07 -21.15 0.73
C TYR A 318 7.81 -22.42 0.33
N LEU A 319 8.68 -22.34 -0.66
CA LEU A 319 9.46 -23.41 -1.26
C LEU A 319 10.93 -23.38 -0.76
N PRO A 320 11.76 -24.40 -1.12
CA PRO A 320 13.18 -24.43 -0.79
C PRO A 320 13.94 -23.16 -1.17
N LYS A 321 15.04 -22.93 -0.45
CA LYS A 321 15.87 -21.73 -0.57
C LYS A 321 16.25 -21.37 -2.01
N ALA A 322 16.48 -22.36 -2.87
CA ALA A 322 16.83 -22.13 -4.27
C ALA A 322 15.78 -21.31 -5.04
N TYR A 323 14.50 -21.49 -4.72
CA TYR A 323 13.39 -20.72 -5.32
C TYR A 323 13.31 -19.30 -4.75
N VAL A 324 13.49 -19.16 -3.44
CA VAL A 324 13.58 -17.85 -2.76
C VAL A 324 14.75 -17.03 -3.31
N ASP A 325 15.91 -17.65 -3.48
CA ASP A 325 17.10 -16.99 -4.04
C ASP A 325 16.88 -16.58 -5.50
N ALA A 326 16.21 -17.41 -6.29
CA ALA A 326 15.91 -17.07 -7.67
C ALA A 326 14.95 -15.88 -7.78
N SER A 327 13.91 -15.83 -6.94
CA SER A 327 12.98 -14.72 -6.86
C SER A 327 13.69 -13.43 -6.42
N PHE A 328 14.52 -13.49 -5.39
CA PHE A 328 15.28 -12.35 -4.91
C PHE A 328 16.27 -11.80 -5.96
N ASP A 329 16.96 -12.68 -6.71
CA ASP A 329 17.88 -12.26 -7.77
C ASP A 329 17.17 -11.42 -8.85
N PHE A 330 15.88 -11.66 -9.07
CA PHE A 330 15.06 -10.86 -9.96
C PHE A 330 14.53 -9.59 -9.26
N GLU A 331 13.99 -9.71 -8.05
CA GLU A 331 13.44 -8.57 -7.29
C GLU A 331 14.43 -7.42 -7.13
N LYS A 332 15.71 -7.72 -6.89
CA LYS A 332 16.75 -6.69 -6.71
C LYS A 332 16.92 -5.76 -7.92
N VAL A 333 16.52 -6.20 -9.13
CA VAL A 333 16.58 -5.39 -10.35
C VAL A 333 15.60 -4.22 -10.31
N PHE A 334 14.43 -4.42 -9.67
CA PHE A 334 13.43 -3.37 -9.51
C PHE A 334 13.65 -2.52 -8.26
N SER A 335 14.15 -3.13 -7.20
CA SER A 335 14.17 -2.54 -5.86
C SER A 335 15.51 -1.94 -5.50
N GLY A 336 16.61 -2.38 -6.16
CA GLY A 336 17.97 -1.99 -5.85
C GLY A 336 18.47 -2.56 -4.51
N VAL A 337 17.73 -3.47 -3.86
CA VAL A 337 18.17 -4.16 -2.63
C VAL A 337 19.40 -5.03 -2.92
N THR A 338 20.30 -5.17 -1.94
CA THR A 338 21.54 -5.94 -2.11
C THR A 338 21.60 -7.18 -1.22
N GLU A 339 20.77 -7.25 -0.19
CA GLU A 339 20.67 -8.37 0.74
C GLU A 339 19.22 -8.80 0.93
N GLN A 340 18.98 -10.11 1.10
CA GLN A 340 17.66 -10.62 1.43
C GLN A 340 17.24 -10.22 2.84
N LYS A 341 15.95 -9.96 3.05
CA LYS A 341 15.41 -9.83 4.40
C LYS A 341 15.53 -11.14 5.17
N PRO A 342 15.83 -11.08 6.48
CA PRO A 342 15.76 -12.26 7.33
C PRO A 342 14.41 -12.98 7.18
N ARG A 343 14.43 -14.32 7.15
CA ARG A 343 13.21 -15.13 6.92
C ARG A 343 12.03 -14.74 7.78
N TRP A 344 12.25 -14.46 9.06
CA TRP A 344 11.18 -14.09 9.99
C TRP A 344 10.41 -12.84 9.56
N LYS A 345 11.05 -11.84 8.91
CA LYS A 345 10.37 -10.66 8.37
C LYS A 345 9.43 -11.03 7.21
N ASN A 346 9.87 -11.93 6.34
CA ASN A 346 9.03 -12.43 5.25
C ASN A 346 7.86 -13.28 5.79
N VAL A 347 8.11 -14.10 6.81
CA VAL A 347 7.05 -14.89 7.47
C VAL A 347 5.97 -13.99 8.06
N LEU A 348 6.34 -12.92 8.79
CA LEU A 348 5.37 -11.97 9.33
C LEU A 348 4.58 -11.24 8.23
N ARG A 349 5.24 -10.84 7.14
CA ARG A 349 4.56 -10.22 6.00
C ARG A 349 3.51 -11.14 5.36
N VAL A 350 3.79 -12.43 5.32
CA VAL A 350 2.83 -13.43 4.81
C VAL A 350 1.73 -13.70 5.83
N GLU A 351 2.06 -13.85 7.10
CA GLU A 351 1.11 -14.05 8.18
C GLU A 351 0.08 -12.92 8.28
N GLU A 352 0.53 -11.68 8.08
CA GLU A 352 -0.33 -10.49 8.00
C GLU A 352 -1.43 -10.65 6.94
N LYS A 353 -1.13 -11.21 5.78
CA LYS A 353 -2.11 -11.50 4.72
C LYS A 353 -3.07 -12.63 5.09
N VAL A 354 -2.58 -13.62 5.82
CA VAL A 354 -3.34 -14.83 6.16
C VAL A 354 -4.24 -14.60 7.37
N MET A 355 -3.72 -13.99 8.44
CA MET A 355 -4.41 -13.84 9.70
C MET A 355 -4.08 -12.54 10.45
N GLY A 356 -3.84 -11.47 9.72
CA GLY A 356 -3.53 -10.16 10.29
C GLY A 356 -4.57 -9.62 11.26
N GLU A 357 -5.84 -10.00 11.11
CA GLU A 357 -6.91 -9.71 12.08
C GLU A 357 -6.66 -10.33 13.47
N LEU A 358 -6.12 -11.56 13.52
CA LEU A 358 -5.78 -12.20 14.79
C LEU A 358 -4.57 -11.53 15.44
N LEU A 359 -3.56 -11.18 14.64
CA LEU A 359 -2.42 -10.40 15.10
C LEU A 359 -2.87 -9.03 15.59
N GLY A 360 -3.78 -8.38 14.87
CA GLY A 360 -4.34 -7.06 15.22
C GLY A 360 -5.01 -7.03 16.59
N GLN A 361 -5.76 -8.09 16.95
CA GLN A 361 -6.38 -8.20 18.27
C GLN A 361 -5.35 -8.20 19.41
N LEU A 362 -4.22 -8.89 19.22
CA LEU A 362 -3.14 -8.90 20.20
C LEU A 362 -2.36 -7.58 20.21
N TYR A 363 -2.14 -7.01 19.02
CA TYR A 363 -1.41 -5.75 18.85
C TYR A 363 -2.11 -4.58 19.55
N VAL A 364 -3.40 -4.36 19.32
CA VAL A 364 -4.10 -3.18 19.87
C VAL A 364 -4.27 -3.26 21.37
N LYS A 365 -4.42 -4.47 21.92
CA LYS A 365 -4.50 -4.68 23.38
C LYS A 365 -3.27 -4.15 24.11
N GLU A 366 -2.11 -4.16 23.47
CA GLU A 366 -0.83 -3.78 24.08
C GLU A 366 -0.36 -2.38 23.63
N TYR A 367 -0.63 -1.97 22.38
CA TYR A 367 0.05 -0.82 21.76
C TYR A 367 -0.84 0.34 21.34
N PHE A 368 -2.18 0.27 21.51
CA PHE A 368 -3.07 1.38 21.16
C PHE A 368 -4.20 1.54 22.16
N ASN A 369 -4.17 2.65 22.91
CA ASN A 369 -5.12 2.90 24.00
C ASN A 369 -6.32 3.76 23.58
N ASP A 370 -7.36 3.77 24.42
CA ASP A 370 -8.61 4.53 24.16
C ASP A 370 -8.39 6.05 24.12
N LYS A 371 -7.37 6.58 24.79
CA LYS A 371 -7.07 8.02 24.78
C LYS A 371 -6.58 8.44 23.39
N ALA A 372 -5.68 7.65 22.78
CA ALA A 372 -5.22 7.87 21.41
C ALA A 372 -6.39 7.76 20.42
N LYS A 373 -7.22 6.68 20.54
CA LYS A 373 -8.43 6.53 19.71
C LYS A 373 -9.33 7.75 19.78
N LYS A 374 -9.55 8.29 20.98
CA LYS A 374 -10.36 9.49 21.17
C LYS A 374 -9.70 10.73 20.55
N ARG A 375 -8.41 10.96 20.80
CA ARG A 375 -7.65 12.13 20.27
C ARG A 375 -7.79 12.21 18.75
N TYR A 376 -7.53 11.12 18.05
CA TYR A 376 -7.60 11.10 16.59
C TYR A 376 -9.04 11.12 16.06
N SER A 377 -9.99 10.56 16.79
CA SER A 377 -11.41 10.69 16.46
C SER A 377 -11.91 12.13 16.56
N ASP A 378 -11.46 12.89 17.57
CA ASP A 378 -11.77 14.32 17.73
C ASP A 378 -11.09 15.15 16.61
N LEU A 379 -9.85 14.79 16.25
CA LEU A 379 -9.12 15.44 15.17
C LEU A 379 -9.83 15.26 13.80
N VAL A 380 -10.41 14.08 13.54
CA VAL A 380 -11.24 13.86 12.33
C VAL A 380 -12.39 14.87 12.27
N GLU A 381 -13.11 15.08 13.38
CA GLU A 381 -14.24 16.02 13.39
C GLU A 381 -13.78 17.48 13.18
N ALA A 382 -12.69 17.89 13.79
CA ALA A 382 -12.12 19.23 13.60
C ALA A 382 -11.73 19.49 12.15
N ILE A 383 -11.17 18.48 11.46
CA ILE A 383 -10.77 18.58 10.06
C ILE A 383 -12.01 18.57 9.15
N LYS A 384 -13.03 17.72 9.42
CA LYS A 384 -14.31 17.74 8.69
C LYS A 384 -14.99 19.10 8.79
N GLU A 385 -15.04 19.71 9.98
CA GLU A 385 -15.58 21.05 10.18
C GLU A 385 -14.83 22.09 9.34
N SER A 386 -13.50 22.01 9.28
CA SER A 386 -12.68 22.92 8.49
C SER A 386 -12.96 22.80 6.99
N LEU A 387 -13.09 21.57 6.47
CA LEU A 387 -13.47 21.35 5.06
C LEU A 387 -14.90 21.88 4.77
N ALA A 388 -15.86 21.66 5.67
CA ALA A 388 -17.20 22.21 5.53
C ALA A 388 -17.20 23.74 5.40
N ASN A 389 -16.41 24.41 6.23
CA ASN A 389 -16.23 25.86 6.19
C ASN A 389 -15.60 26.32 4.89
N ARG A 390 -14.61 25.60 4.33
CA ARG A 390 -14.01 25.91 3.03
C ARG A 390 -15.01 25.72 1.90
N ILE A 391 -15.70 24.56 1.81
CA ILE A 391 -16.70 24.30 0.77
C ILE A 391 -17.76 25.42 0.75
N THR A 392 -18.23 25.87 1.92
CA THR A 392 -19.19 26.97 2.02
C THR A 392 -18.68 28.27 1.37
N LYS A 393 -17.37 28.56 1.50
CA LYS A 393 -16.73 29.78 1.01
C LYS A 393 -16.21 29.73 -0.43
N LEU A 394 -16.16 28.55 -1.06
CA LEU A 394 -15.66 28.41 -2.42
C LEU A 394 -16.48 29.33 -3.38
N ASP A 395 -15.81 30.20 -4.10
CA ASP A 395 -16.43 31.17 -5.04
C ASP A 395 -16.78 30.53 -6.40
N TRP A 396 -16.09 29.47 -6.75
CA TRP A 396 -16.22 28.81 -8.05
C TRP A 396 -17.27 27.70 -8.09
N MET A 397 -17.72 27.20 -6.93
CA MET A 397 -18.70 26.11 -6.82
C MET A 397 -20.11 26.69 -6.60
N SER A 398 -21.09 26.21 -7.35
CA SER A 398 -22.50 26.59 -7.21
C SER A 398 -23.12 26.16 -5.88
N SER A 399 -24.16 26.86 -5.43
CA SER A 399 -24.88 26.48 -4.19
C SER A 399 -25.45 25.06 -4.25
N ALA A 400 -25.88 24.60 -5.43
CA ALA A 400 -26.41 23.25 -5.64
C ALA A 400 -25.34 22.17 -5.36
N THR A 401 -24.14 22.35 -5.91
CA THR A 401 -23.02 21.41 -5.69
C THR A 401 -22.49 21.50 -4.25
N LYS A 402 -22.39 22.72 -3.66
CA LYS A 402 -22.02 22.91 -2.25
C LYS A 402 -22.91 22.13 -1.30
N THR A 403 -24.25 22.22 -1.48
CA THR A 403 -25.19 21.49 -0.63
C THR A 403 -24.93 19.99 -0.67
N LYS A 404 -24.77 19.40 -1.85
CA LYS A 404 -24.49 17.97 -2.01
C LYS A 404 -23.10 17.58 -1.47
N ALA A 405 -22.09 18.46 -1.63
CA ALA A 405 -20.76 18.24 -1.08
C ALA A 405 -20.77 18.23 0.45
N LEU A 406 -21.49 19.18 1.08
CA LEU A 406 -21.67 19.22 2.53
C LEU A 406 -22.43 18.01 3.05
N ASP A 407 -23.49 17.56 2.35
CA ASP A 407 -24.22 16.34 2.67
C ASP A 407 -23.29 15.11 2.62
N LYS A 408 -22.44 15.00 1.59
CA LYS A 408 -21.48 13.91 1.46
C LYS A 408 -20.46 13.94 2.59
N LEU A 409 -19.89 15.10 2.89
CA LEU A 409 -18.93 15.27 3.98
C LEU A 409 -19.53 14.90 5.34
N ALA A 410 -20.78 15.30 5.60
CA ALA A 410 -21.47 14.97 6.85
C ALA A 410 -21.65 13.46 7.04
N THR A 411 -21.85 12.72 5.93
CA THR A 411 -22.09 11.27 5.96
C THR A 411 -20.82 10.42 5.87
N ILE A 412 -19.62 11.02 5.74
CA ILE A 412 -18.37 10.25 5.81
C ILE A 412 -18.29 9.51 7.15
N GLN A 413 -18.25 8.18 7.06
CA GLN A 413 -18.00 7.33 8.22
C GLN A 413 -16.52 7.36 8.58
N LYS A 414 -16.19 7.37 9.87
CA LYS A 414 -14.83 7.32 10.38
C LYS A 414 -14.58 6.02 11.12
N LYS A 415 -13.51 5.36 10.80
CA LYS A 415 -13.01 4.15 11.45
C LYS A 415 -11.60 4.44 11.96
N VAL A 416 -11.39 4.48 13.28
CA VAL A 416 -10.14 4.95 13.91
C VAL A 416 -9.57 3.87 14.81
N GLY A 417 -8.30 3.55 14.58
CA GLY A 417 -7.48 2.68 15.41
C GLY A 417 -7.67 1.21 15.09
N TYR A 418 -8.82 0.64 15.40
CA TYR A 418 -9.13 -0.77 15.21
C TYR A 418 -10.65 -1.00 15.07
N PRO A 419 -11.08 -2.12 14.41
CA PRO A 419 -12.49 -2.41 14.20
C PRO A 419 -13.20 -2.81 15.49
N ASP A 420 -14.44 -2.36 15.67
CA ASP A 420 -15.29 -2.77 16.78
C ASP A 420 -15.76 -4.23 16.60
N LYS A 421 -15.85 -4.70 15.34
CA LYS A 421 -16.16 -6.08 14.98
C LYS A 421 -15.04 -6.67 14.12
N TRP A 422 -14.36 -7.66 14.65
CA TRP A 422 -13.30 -8.40 13.94
C TRP A 422 -13.87 -9.38 12.92
N LYS A 423 -13.12 -9.63 11.83
CA LYS A 423 -13.46 -10.72 10.90
C LYS A 423 -13.37 -12.06 11.62
N ASP A 424 -14.35 -12.93 11.39
CA ASP A 424 -14.37 -14.27 11.96
C ASP A 424 -13.47 -15.22 11.16
N LEU A 425 -12.31 -15.55 11.73
CA LEU A 425 -11.35 -16.52 11.20
C LEU A 425 -11.42 -17.86 11.94
N SER A 426 -12.50 -18.15 12.66
CA SER A 426 -12.63 -19.40 13.46
C SER A 426 -12.47 -20.64 12.59
N THR A 427 -13.02 -20.64 11.38
CA THR A 427 -12.97 -21.76 10.43
C THR A 427 -11.70 -21.83 9.58
N LEU A 428 -10.80 -20.86 9.69
CA LEU A 428 -9.47 -20.92 9.07
C LEU A 428 -8.61 -21.92 9.84
N GLU A 429 -8.25 -23.04 9.22
CA GLU A 429 -7.39 -24.05 9.83
C GLU A 429 -5.91 -23.81 9.49
N ILE A 430 -5.07 -23.74 10.53
CA ILE A 430 -3.61 -23.74 10.43
C ILE A 430 -3.08 -24.95 11.19
N LYS A 431 -2.23 -25.74 10.54
CA LYS A 431 -1.74 -27.03 11.04
C LYS A 431 -0.22 -27.04 11.18
N ASP A 432 0.30 -27.90 12.06
CA ASP A 432 1.74 -28.13 12.24
C ASP A 432 2.29 -29.16 11.22
N ASN A 433 1.94 -29.02 9.93
CA ASN A 433 2.36 -29.98 8.91
C ASN A 433 3.31 -29.36 7.86
N SER A 434 2.85 -28.37 7.11
CA SER A 434 3.62 -27.79 6.01
C SER A 434 3.27 -26.32 5.83
N TYR A 435 4.31 -25.48 5.71
CA TYR A 435 4.14 -24.05 5.43
C TYR A 435 3.41 -23.81 4.11
N ALA A 436 3.85 -24.47 3.03
CA ALA A 436 3.24 -24.32 1.71
C ALA A 436 1.77 -24.81 1.68
N GLU A 437 1.45 -25.93 2.38
CA GLU A 437 0.07 -26.41 2.48
C GLU A 437 -0.82 -25.47 3.29
N ASN A 438 -0.32 -24.90 4.40
CA ASN A 438 -1.04 -23.88 5.15
C ASN A 438 -1.37 -22.67 4.26
N MET A 439 -0.44 -22.25 3.41
CA MET A 439 -0.68 -21.15 2.46
C MET A 439 -1.74 -21.49 1.43
N LEU A 440 -1.67 -22.67 0.78
CA LEU A 440 -2.66 -23.10 -0.21
C LEU A 440 -4.06 -23.19 0.41
N GLN A 441 -4.18 -23.76 1.61
CA GLN A 441 -5.46 -23.85 2.33
C GLN A 441 -5.99 -22.48 2.75
N SER A 442 -5.12 -21.58 3.19
CA SER A 442 -5.49 -20.20 3.51
C SER A 442 -6.00 -19.45 2.27
N ASN A 443 -5.35 -19.62 1.13
CA ASN A 443 -5.81 -19.00 -0.13
C ASN A 443 -7.20 -19.50 -0.54
N ILE A 444 -7.47 -20.81 -0.42
CA ILE A 444 -8.81 -21.38 -0.67
C ILE A 444 -9.83 -20.80 0.30
N TRP A 445 -9.47 -20.69 1.59
CA TRP A 445 -10.36 -20.14 2.60
C TRP A 445 -10.74 -18.68 2.30
N TRP A 446 -9.74 -17.84 1.97
CA TRP A 446 -9.97 -16.44 1.62
C TRP A 446 -10.75 -16.28 0.30
N HIS A 447 -10.45 -17.11 -0.71
CA HIS A 447 -11.24 -17.14 -1.94
C HIS A 447 -12.71 -17.43 -1.65
N ASN A 448 -13.01 -18.45 -0.87
CA ASN A 448 -14.38 -18.80 -0.49
C ASN A 448 -15.04 -17.72 0.38
N TYR A 449 -14.28 -17.10 1.30
CA TYR A 449 -14.77 -16.01 2.14
C TYR A 449 -15.23 -14.83 1.26
N GLU A 450 -14.44 -14.42 0.27
CA GLU A 450 -14.80 -13.34 -0.65
C GLU A 450 -15.98 -13.74 -1.56
N MET A 451 -15.94 -14.90 -2.20
CA MET A 451 -17.02 -15.36 -3.08
C MET A 451 -18.36 -15.49 -2.34
N ASN A 452 -18.34 -15.83 -1.06
CA ASN A 452 -19.54 -15.95 -0.23
C ASN A 452 -20.19 -14.59 0.11
N LYS A 453 -19.56 -13.45 -0.19
CA LYS A 453 -20.16 -12.11 -0.06
C LYS A 453 -21.12 -11.79 -1.20
N ILE A 454 -20.96 -12.42 -2.37
CA ILE A 454 -21.76 -12.13 -3.57
C ILE A 454 -23.25 -12.40 -3.26
N GLY A 455 -24.11 -11.42 -3.57
CA GLY A 455 -25.54 -11.49 -3.33
C GLY A 455 -25.97 -11.29 -1.87
N LYS A 456 -25.05 -10.99 -0.97
CA LYS A 456 -25.35 -10.61 0.42
C LYS A 456 -25.29 -9.10 0.60
N PRO A 457 -25.95 -8.56 1.65
CA PRO A 457 -25.79 -7.17 2.05
C PRO A 457 -24.31 -6.85 2.33
N VAL A 458 -23.92 -5.63 2.00
CA VAL A 458 -22.58 -5.14 2.28
C VAL A 458 -22.38 -5.01 3.80
N ASP A 459 -21.34 -5.63 4.34
CA ASP A 459 -20.93 -5.44 5.73
C ASP A 459 -20.08 -4.16 5.85
N LYS A 460 -20.69 -3.10 6.39
CA LYS A 460 -20.06 -1.80 6.56
C LYS A 460 -19.06 -1.75 7.72
N GLU A 461 -19.02 -2.77 8.58
CA GLU A 461 -18.13 -2.81 9.75
C GLU A 461 -16.74 -3.38 9.41
N THR A 462 -16.59 -4.03 8.26
CA THR A 462 -15.31 -4.62 7.85
C THR A 462 -14.27 -3.54 7.50
N TRP A 463 -13.00 -3.86 7.77
CA TRP A 463 -11.83 -3.07 7.41
C TRP A 463 -11.02 -3.82 6.34
N ASP A 464 -10.41 -3.08 5.40
CA ASP A 464 -9.52 -3.67 4.40
C ASP A 464 -8.03 -3.63 4.82
N MET A 465 -7.73 -2.92 5.91
CA MET A 465 -6.42 -2.86 6.55
C MET A 465 -6.51 -3.29 8.01
N THR A 466 -5.44 -3.90 8.51
CA THR A 466 -5.32 -4.29 9.92
C THR A 466 -4.81 -3.13 10.78
N PRO A 467 -5.04 -3.10 12.10
CA PRO A 467 -4.61 -2.01 12.97
C PRO A 467 -3.10 -1.74 12.98
N GLN A 468 -2.28 -2.75 12.76
CA GLN A 468 -0.81 -2.65 12.70
C GLN A 468 -0.27 -2.17 11.35
N THR A 469 -1.13 -1.95 10.35
CA THR A 469 -0.75 -1.42 9.03
C THR A 469 -0.42 0.06 9.13
N TYR A 470 0.79 0.47 8.72
CA TYR A 470 1.17 1.88 8.59
C TYR A 470 0.67 2.44 7.25
N ASN A 471 -0.63 2.59 7.16
CA ASN A 471 -1.33 3.20 6.04
C ASN A 471 -2.77 3.57 6.47
N ALA A 472 -3.50 4.29 5.60
CA ALA A 472 -4.90 4.64 5.73
C ALA A 472 -5.57 4.56 4.35
N TYR A 473 -6.90 4.68 4.29
CA TYR A 473 -7.61 4.77 3.02
C TYR A 473 -8.98 5.44 3.15
N TYR A 474 -9.42 6.04 2.05
CA TYR A 474 -10.80 6.40 1.79
C TYR A 474 -11.46 5.36 0.87
N ASN A 475 -12.63 4.85 1.24
CA ASN A 475 -13.43 3.96 0.40
C ASN A 475 -14.64 4.71 -0.20
N PRO A 476 -14.64 5.04 -1.50
CA PRO A 476 -15.70 5.81 -2.12
C PRO A 476 -17.05 5.08 -2.12
N SER A 477 -17.06 3.74 -2.24
CA SER A 477 -18.29 2.94 -2.26
C SER A 477 -18.97 2.80 -0.90
N LEU A 478 -18.26 3.10 0.20
CA LEU A 478 -18.80 3.16 1.56
C LEU A 478 -18.87 4.58 2.11
N ASN A 479 -18.27 5.54 1.41
CA ASN A 479 -18.09 6.92 1.87
C ASN A 479 -17.48 6.94 3.27
N GLU A 480 -16.33 6.28 3.44
CA GLU A 480 -15.65 6.11 4.73
C GLU A 480 -14.15 6.37 4.65
N ILE A 481 -13.58 6.81 5.77
CA ILE A 481 -12.14 6.82 6.02
C ILE A 481 -11.79 5.75 7.05
N VAL A 482 -10.69 5.04 6.82
CA VAL A 482 -10.16 4.02 7.72
C VAL A 482 -8.73 4.37 8.10
N LEU A 483 -8.50 4.53 9.38
CA LEU A 483 -7.28 5.06 9.99
C LEU A 483 -6.73 4.04 11.01
N PRO A 484 -5.96 3.03 10.58
CA PRO A 484 -5.36 2.03 11.46
C PRO A 484 -4.50 2.64 12.57
N ALA A 485 -4.40 1.95 13.70
CA ALA A 485 -3.66 2.44 14.87
C ALA A 485 -2.20 2.83 14.58
N ALA A 486 -1.54 2.04 13.73
CA ALA A 486 -0.13 2.25 13.42
C ALA A 486 0.17 3.53 12.63
N ILE A 487 -0.83 4.10 11.89
CA ILE A 487 -0.59 5.30 11.06
C ILE A 487 -0.28 6.55 11.91
N PHE A 488 -0.69 6.55 13.17
CA PHE A 488 -0.46 7.66 14.09
C PHE A 488 0.89 7.57 14.81
N ALA A 489 1.60 6.45 14.70
CA ALA A 489 2.84 6.23 15.43
C ALA A 489 3.99 7.09 14.88
N ILE A 490 4.72 7.72 15.78
CA ILE A 490 6.03 8.32 15.50
C ILE A 490 7.07 7.49 16.25
N PRO A 491 8.08 6.90 15.56
CA PRO A 491 9.04 6.00 16.19
C PRO A 491 9.72 6.63 17.41
N GLY A 492 9.77 5.87 18.50
CA GLY A 492 10.42 6.30 19.75
C GLY A 492 9.67 7.35 20.57
N LEU A 493 8.47 7.79 20.15
CA LEU A 493 7.64 8.74 20.90
C LEU A 493 6.33 8.08 21.33
N LYS A 494 5.84 8.50 22.50
CA LYS A 494 4.47 8.19 22.91
C LYS A 494 3.53 9.26 22.39
N ASP A 495 2.30 8.86 22.06
CA ASP A 495 1.30 9.76 21.51
C ASP A 495 1.06 11.01 22.40
N GLU A 496 1.02 10.83 23.72
CA GLU A 496 0.82 11.91 24.67
C GLU A 496 1.96 12.93 24.74
N ASP A 497 3.16 12.58 24.27
CA ASP A 497 4.36 13.44 24.29
C ASP A 497 4.49 14.30 23.00
N VAL A 498 3.65 14.05 21.99
CA VAL A 498 3.69 14.78 20.72
C VAL A 498 2.84 16.05 20.83
N ASP A 499 3.45 17.20 20.52
CA ASP A 499 2.73 18.48 20.53
C ASP A 499 1.70 18.60 19.40
N ASP A 500 0.65 19.38 19.65
CA ASP A 500 -0.49 19.49 18.72
C ASP A 500 -0.09 20.02 17.34
N ALA A 501 0.91 20.89 17.22
CA ALA A 501 1.33 21.39 15.91
C ALA A 501 1.88 20.25 15.04
N ILE A 502 2.72 19.39 15.62
CA ILE A 502 3.21 18.18 14.92
C ILE A 502 2.04 17.23 14.62
N VAL A 503 1.12 17.00 15.57
CA VAL A 503 -0.03 16.09 15.36
C VAL A 503 -0.93 16.59 14.22
N TYR A 504 -1.23 17.89 14.18
CA TYR A 504 -2.03 18.45 13.07
C TYR A 504 -1.30 18.41 11.72
N GLY A 505 0.02 18.62 11.70
CA GLY A 505 0.82 18.48 10.48
C GLY A 505 0.97 17.02 10.03
N TYR A 506 1.34 16.14 10.95
CA TYR A 506 1.63 14.72 10.69
C TYR A 506 0.36 13.90 10.50
N ALA A 507 -0.46 13.76 11.53
CA ALA A 507 -1.67 12.92 11.45
C ALA A 507 -2.84 13.67 10.80
N GLY A 508 -2.97 14.98 11.09
CA GLY A 508 -4.08 15.78 10.59
C GLY A 508 -4.00 16.03 9.08
N ALA A 509 -2.87 16.51 8.59
CA ALA A 509 -2.74 16.91 7.20
C ALA A 509 -2.36 15.74 6.27
N THR A 510 -1.29 14.96 6.63
CA THR A 510 -0.79 13.91 5.73
C THR A 510 -1.63 12.64 5.72
N THR A 511 -2.56 12.50 6.67
CA THR A 511 -3.42 11.30 6.77
C THR A 511 -4.89 11.67 6.80
N ILE A 512 -5.41 12.22 7.91
CA ILE A 512 -6.85 12.43 8.10
C ILE A 512 -7.43 13.37 7.03
N GLY A 513 -6.80 14.52 6.82
CA GLY A 513 -7.24 15.49 5.83
C GLY A 513 -7.05 14.99 4.40
N HIS A 514 -5.97 14.26 4.15
CA HIS A 514 -5.71 13.57 2.90
C HIS A 514 -6.85 12.58 2.58
N GLU A 515 -7.17 11.65 3.49
CA GLU A 515 -8.24 10.66 3.26
C GLU A 515 -9.63 11.29 3.10
N ILE A 516 -9.95 12.31 3.90
CA ILE A 516 -11.23 13.03 3.73
C ILE A 516 -11.29 13.69 2.35
N THR A 517 -10.17 14.25 1.88
CA THR A 517 -10.11 14.93 0.57
C THR A 517 -10.29 13.97 -0.60
N HIS A 518 -9.90 12.69 -0.46
CA HIS A 518 -10.19 11.67 -1.46
C HIS A 518 -11.69 11.51 -1.76
N GLY A 519 -12.56 11.86 -0.82
CA GLY A 519 -14.00 11.95 -1.11
C GLY A 519 -14.38 12.98 -2.16
N PHE A 520 -13.48 13.92 -2.48
CA PHE A 520 -13.72 15.08 -3.32
C PHE A 520 -12.62 15.30 -4.39
N ASP A 521 -11.68 14.37 -4.55
CA ASP A 521 -10.67 14.40 -5.60
C ASP A 521 -11.27 14.12 -7.00
N ASP A 522 -10.43 13.93 -8.02
CA ASP A 522 -10.86 13.70 -9.41
C ASP A 522 -11.74 12.45 -9.59
N GLU A 523 -11.53 11.39 -8.79
CA GLU A 523 -12.32 10.15 -8.81
C GLU A 523 -13.38 10.12 -7.71
N GLY A 524 -13.03 10.45 -6.45
CA GLY A 524 -13.95 10.39 -5.33
C GLY A 524 -15.16 11.32 -5.49
N ARG A 525 -14.99 12.50 -6.13
CA ARG A 525 -16.11 13.41 -6.45
C ARG A 525 -17.17 12.79 -7.36
N LYS A 526 -16.87 11.69 -8.06
CA LYS A 526 -17.84 10.98 -8.91
C LYS A 526 -18.81 10.10 -8.12
N PHE A 527 -18.54 9.85 -6.84
CA PHE A 527 -19.38 9.06 -5.96
C PHE A 527 -20.23 9.96 -5.07
N ASP A 528 -21.51 9.65 -4.94
CA ASP A 528 -22.44 10.37 -4.08
C ASP A 528 -22.26 10.02 -2.59
N LYS A 529 -23.06 10.65 -1.71
CA LYS A 529 -23.04 10.42 -0.26
C LYS A 529 -23.41 8.99 0.17
N ASN A 530 -24.00 8.20 -0.71
CA ASN A 530 -24.35 6.80 -0.47
C ASN A 530 -23.29 5.84 -1.03
N GLY A 531 -22.24 6.36 -1.65
CA GLY A 531 -21.19 5.59 -2.29
C GLY A 531 -21.51 5.09 -3.69
N ASN A 532 -22.49 5.67 -4.36
CA ASN A 532 -22.82 5.30 -5.74
C ASN A 532 -22.07 6.18 -6.75
N LEU A 533 -21.46 5.55 -7.75
CA LEU A 533 -20.87 6.22 -8.91
C LEU A 533 -21.98 6.89 -9.73
N THR A 534 -22.17 8.17 -9.52
CA THR A 534 -23.20 8.99 -10.18
C THR A 534 -22.78 10.44 -10.25
N ASN A 535 -23.03 11.10 -11.37
CA ASN A 535 -22.73 12.52 -11.51
C ASN A 535 -23.73 13.36 -10.71
N TRP A 536 -23.28 13.94 -9.60
CA TRP A 536 -24.04 14.82 -8.72
C TRP A 536 -23.61 16.30 -8.79
N TRP A 537 -22.55 16.59 -9.53
CA TRP A 537 -22.05 17.94 -9.79
C TRP A 537 -22.85 18.58 -10.93
N THR A 538 -22.92 19.92 -10.96
CA THR A 538 -23.31 20.61 -12.18
C THR A 538 -22.18 20.47 -13.20
N GLU A 539 -22.54 20.53 -14.51
CA GLU A 539 -21.54 20.45 -15.57
C GLU A 539 -20.53 21.61 -15.48
N GLU A 540 -21.03 22.81 -15.18
CA GLU A 540 -20.18 24.00 -15.00
C GLU A 540 -19.17 23.83 -13.86
N ASP A 541 -19.61 23.35 -12.69
CA ASP A 541 -18.73 23.11 -11.55
C ASP A 541 -17.71 22.01 -11.85
N GLY A 542 -18.13 20.94 -12.53
CA GLY A 542 -17.22 19.90 -13.00
C GLY A 542 -16.13 20.43 -13.91
N ASN A 543 -16.47 21.30 -14.86
CA ASN A 543 -15.52 21.94 -15.78
C ASN A 543 -14.57 22.89 -15.04
N LYS A 544 -15.07 23.66 -14.07
CA LYS A 544 -14.25 24.55 -13.23
C LYS A 544 -13.26 23.73 -12.37
N PHE A 545 -13.70 22.61 -11.80
CA PHE A 545 -12.85 21.70 -11.07
C PHE A 545 -11.71 21.17 -11.96
N MET A 546 -12.06 20.64 -13.14
CA MET A 546 -11.06 20.09 -14.08
C MET A 546 -10.08 21.15 -14.56
N GLY A 547 -10.52 22.39 -14.78
CA GLY A 547 -9.63 23.50 -15.13
C GLY A 547 -8.61 23.82 -14.02
N ARG A 548 -8.98 23.65 -12.74
CA ARG A 548 -8.09 23.80 -11.58
C ARG A 548 -7.16 22.59 -11.44
N ALA A 549 -7.71 21.38 -11.60
CA ALA A 549 -6.96 20.13 -11.58
C ALA A 549 -5.88 20.07 -12.69
N GLN A 550 -6.17 20.64 -13.88
CA GLN A 550 -5.20 20.71 -14.98
C GLN A 550 -3.94 21.50 -14.61
N LYS A 551 -4.05 22.53 -13.75
CA LYS A 551 -2.86 23.24 -13.24
C LYS A 551 -1.97 22.31 -12.43
N MET A 552 -2.57 21.44 -11.61
CA MET A 552 -1.83 20.44 -10.82
C MET A 552 -1.18 19.39 -11.73
N ILE A 553 -1.89 18.87 -12.71
CA ILE A 553 -1.32 17.95 -13.71
C ILE A 553 -0.09 18.57 -14.36
N ASN A 554 -0.21 19.81 -14.84
CA ASN A 554 0.89 20.51 -15.51
C ASN A 554 2.07 20.77 -14.56
N GLN A 555 1.81 21.14 -13.29
CA GLN A 555 2.84 21.33 -12.28
C GLN A 555 3.62 20.03 -12.03
N PHE A 556 2.92 18.93 -11.80
CA PHE A 556 3.57 17.66 -11.48
C PHE A 556 4.25 17.02 -12.70
N ASN A 557 3.72 17.17 -13.90
CA ASN A 557 4.38 16.77 -15.15
C ASN A 557 5.74 17.47 -15.37
N ASN A 558 5.94 18.66 -14.82
CA ASN A 558 7.20 19.39 -14.92
C ASN A 558 8.27 18.91 -13.91
N PHE A 559 7.90 18.11 -12.91
CA PHE A 559 8.87 17.58 -11.98
C PHE A 559 9.60 16.37 -12.57
N ASN A 560 10.93 16.41 -12.49
CA ASN A 560 11.83 15.35 -12.92
C ASN A 560 12.57 14.76 -11.71
N PRO A 561 12.09 13.67 -11.12
CA PRO A 561 12.72 13.05 -9.95
C PRO A 561 14.06 12.38 -10.23
N ILE A 562 14.23 11.78 -11.40
CA ILE A 562 15.42 11.01 -11.77
C ILE A 562 15.56 10.91 -13.29
N ASP A 563 16.78 11.03 -13.77
CA ASP A 563 17.16 10.90 -15.18
C ASP A 563 16.32 11.82 -16.09
N LYS A 564 15.60 11.20 -17.04
CA LYS A 564 14.62 11.88 -17.92
C LYS A 564 13.17 11.50 -17.60
N LEU A 565 12.94 10.82 -16.44
CA LEU A 565 11.61 10.41 -16.05
C LEU A 565 10.91 11.51 -15.29
N HIS A 566 9.73 11.87 -15.76
CA HIS A 566 8.84 12.82 -15.10
C HIS A 566 7.78 12.12 -14.27
N ILE A 567 7.20 12.83 -13.31
CA ILE A 567 5.99 12.39 -12.65
C ILE A 567 4.86 12.39 -13.68
N ASN A 568 4.03 11.34 -13.66
CA ASN A 568 2.80 11.33 -14.46
C ASN A 568 1.71 12.07 -13.69
N GLY A 569 1.52 13.36 -13.98
CA GLY A 569 0.57 14.21 -13.28
C GLY A 569 -0.89 13.77 -13.41
N GLU A 570 -1.27 13.06 -14.47
CA GLU A 570 -2.62 12.47 -14.60
C GLU A 570 -2.80 11.26 -13.69
N ALA A 571 -1.81 10.36 -13.65
CA ALA A 571 -1.86 9.18 -12.79
C ALA A 571 -1.83 9.54 -11.31
N THR A 572 -1.11 10.62 -10.94
CA THR A 572 -0.93 11.06 -9.55
C THR A 572 -1.91 12.16 -9.12
N LEU A 573 -2.87 12.53 -9.94
CA LEU A 573 -3.74 13.69 -9.71
C LEU A 573 -4.53 13.59 -8.40
N GLY A 574 -5.21 12.50 -8.15
CA GLY A 574 -6.03 12.31 -6.94
C GLY A 574 -5.20 12.43 -5.67
N GLU A 575 -4.03 11.80 -5.64
CA GLU A 575 -3.10 11.86 -4.53
C GLU A 575 -2.59 13.28 -4.28
N ASN A 576 -2.24 14.01 -5.35
CA ASN A 576 -1.76 15.38 -5.22
C ASN A 576 -2.87 16.33 -4.77
N ILE A 577 -4.13 16.12 -5.20
CA ILE A 577 -5.31 16.87 -4.72
C ILE A 577 -5.54 16.57 -3.24
N ALA A 578 -5.46 15.30 -2.83
CA ALA A 578 -5.65 14.87 -1.46
C ALA A 578 -4.58 15.46 -0.52
N ASP A 579 -3.32 15.51 -0.95
CA ASP A 579 -2.22 16.14 -0.21
C ASP A 579 -2.45 17.65 -0.03
N LEU A 580 -2.83 18.35 -1.09
CA LEU A 580 -3.10 19.80 -1.02
C LEU A 580 -4.31 20.08 -0.12
N GLY A 581 -5.40 19.32 -0.30
CA GLY A 581 -6.59 19.43 0.54
C GLY A 581 -6.26 19.17 2.01
N GLY A 582 -5.56 18.06 2.29
CA GLY A 582 -5.10 17.71 3.63
C GLY A 582 -4.31 18.83 4.30
N ALA A 583 -3.34 19.41 3.59
CA ALA A 583 -2.51 20.49 4.11
C ALA A 583 -3.35 21.73 4.48
N VAL A 584 -4.25 22.17 3.59
CA VAL A 584 -5.01 23.42 3.83
C VAL A 584 -6.13 23.26 4.86
N ILE A 585 -6.83 22.12 4.87
CA ILE A 585 -7.94 21.91 5.82
C ILE A 585 -7.43 21.64 7.25
N ALA A 586 -6.33 20.89 7.39
CA ALA A 586 -5.71 20.68 8.69
C ALA A 586 -5.07 21.97 9.24
N TRP A 587 -4.50 22.83 8.38
CA TRP A 587 -4.05 24.15 8.78
C TRP A 587 -5.19 25.00 9.34
N ASP A 588 -6.34 25.06 8.68
CA ASP A 588 -7.51 25.81 9.14
C ASP A 588 -8.07 25.27 10.47
N ALA A 589 -7.96 23.97 10.71
CA ALA A 589 -8.32 23.38 11.99
C ALA A 589 -7.29 23.75 13.06
N PHE A 590 -5.99 23.71 12.72
CA PHE A 590 -4.89 23.96 13.66
C PHE A 590 -4.88 25.40 14.17
N ILE A 591 -5.10 26.40 13.33
CA ILE A 591 -5.08 27.81 13.75
C ILE A 591 -6.16 28.18 14.77
N LYS A 592 -7.18 27.34 14.94
CA LYS A 592 -8.23 27.50 15.96
C LYS A 592 -7.83 26.92 17.32
N THR A 593 -6.75 26.14 17.40
CA THR A 593 -6.31 25.46 18.61
C THR A 593 -5.67 26.44 19.60
N LYS A 594 -5.72 26.05 20.88
CA LYS A 594 -5.02 26.78 21.95
C LYS A 594 -3.51 26.81 21.71
N ALA A 595 -2.93 25.71 21.24
CA ALA A 595 -1.51 25.60 20.95
C ALA A 595 -1.04 26.65 19.91
N TYR A 596 -1.82 26.88 18.86
CA TYR A 596 -1.52 27.93 17.89
C TYR A 596 -1.65 29.33 18.49
N GLN A 597 -2.72 29.60 19.25
CA GLN A 597 -3.02 30.90 19.86
C GLN A 597 -2.00 31.32 20.92
N GLU A 598 -1.51 30.39 21.72
CA GLU A 598 -0.46 30.63 22.73
C GLU A 598 0.89 30.95 22.07
N ASN A 599 1.10 30.57 20.85
CA ASN A 599 2.29 30.81 20.02
C ASN A 599 3.62 30.53 20.73
N LYS A 600 3.65 29.49 21.59
CA LYS A 600 4.83 29.10 22.34
C LYS A 600 5.78 28.31 21.46
N ALA A 601 6.98 28.85 21.21
CA ALA A 601 7.99 28.13 20.44
C ALA A 601 8.54 26.92 21.18
N ILE A 602 8.81 25.85 20.46
CA ILE A 602 9.47 24.64 20.92
C ILE A 602 10.73 24.45 20.08
N ASN A 603 11.88 24.34 20.71
CA ASN A 603 13.19 24.20 20.03
C ASN A 603 13.45 25.27 18.96
N GLY A 604 13.02 26.52 19.22
CA GLY A 604 13.22 27.64 18.32
C GLY A 604 12.22 27.80 17.19
N TYR A 605 11.25 26.86 17.03
CA TYR A 605 10.22 26.91 16.00
C TYR A 605 8.86 27.26 16.61
N THR A 606 8.17 28.22 15.98
CA THR A 606 6.80 28.58 16.36
C THR A 606 5.83 27.43 16.06
N PRO A 607 4.65 27.36 16.70
CA PRO A 607 3.64 26.36 16.37
C PRO A 607 3.28 26.33 14.90
N ALA A 608 3.21 27.49 14.23
CA ALA A 608 2.99 27.59 12.81
C ALA A 608 4.08 26.88 11.98
N GLN A 609 5.35 27.10 12.30
CA GLN A 609 6.46 26.40 11.67
C GLN A 609 6.45 24.92 11.95
N ARG A 610 6.13 24.51 13.19
CA ARG A 610 6.06 23.10 13.59
C ARG A 610 4.96 22.33 12.88
N PHE A 611 3.83 22.96 12.53
CA PHE A 611 2.82 22.32 11.69
C PHE A 611 3.43 21.87 10.34
N PHE A 612 4.16 22.74 9.64
CA PHE A 612 4.79 22.39 8.37
C PHE A 612 5.92 21.35 8.53
N LEU A 613 6.66 21.40 9.64
CA LEU A 613 7.65 20.38 9.98
C LEU A 613 6.98 19.02 10.26
N GLY A 614 5.83 19.01 10.94
CA GLY A 614 5.02 17.80 11.16
C GLY A 614 4.51 17.20 9.85
N TYR A 615 4.04 18.04 8.92
CA TYR A 615 3.68 17.58 7.57
C TYR A 615 4.88 16.94 6.85
N ALA A 616 6.03 17.60 6.84
CA ALA A 616 7.23 17.07 6.20
C ALA A 616 7.74 15.79 6.85
N LEU A 617 7.53 15.62 8.18
CA LEU A 617 7.84 14.40 8.91
C LEU A 617 7.04 13.19 8.39
N GLY A 618 5.78 13.37 8.00
CA GLY A 618 4.97 12.31 7.40
C GLY A 618 5.55 11.76 6.09
N TRP A 619 6.34 12.57 5.40
CA TRP A 619 7.03 12.21 4.14
C TRP A 619 8.53 11.97 4.33
N LEU A 620 9.01 11.92 5.59
CA LEU A 620 10.42 11.63 5.89
C LEU A 620 10.85 10.32 5.26
N GLY A 621 11.84 10.39 4.37
CA GLY A 621 12.44 9.19 3.79
C GLY A 621 13.14 9.45 2.45
N HIS A 622 13.85 8.44 2.03
CA HIS A 622 14.50 8.36 0.73
C HIS A 622 14.47 6.92 0.19
N GLN A 623 14.74 6.77 -1.10
CA GLN A 623 14.63 5.49 -1.78
C GLN A 623 15.77 5.29 -2.79
N ARG A 624 16.04 4.03 -3.15
CA ARG A 624 17.03 3.68 -4.17
C ARG A 624 16.53 4.11 -5.55
N ASN A 625 17.45 4.36 -6.46
CA ASN A 625 17.10 4.83 -7.81
C ASN A 625 16.23 3.84 -8.58
N GLU A 626 16.51 2.55 -8.46
CA GLU A 626 15.74 1.46 -9.06
C GLU A 626 14.30 1.50 -8.56
N GLN A 627 14.11 1.60 -7.24
CA GLN A 627 12.80 1.72 -6.62
C GLN A 627 12.07 3.00 -7.05
N LEU A 628 12.78 4.12 -7.19
CA LEU A 628 12.18 5.37 -7.65
C LEU A 628 11.67 5.25 -9.09
N ARG A 629 12.46 4.64 -9.99
CA ARG A 629 12.05 4.37 -11.38
C ARG A 629 10.82 3.46 -11.43
N ASN A 630 10.84 2.37 -10.65
CA ASN A 630 9.70 1.47 -10.56
C ASN A 630 8.43 2.21 -10.12
N ARG A 631 8.50 3.00 -9.05
CA ARG A 631 7.35 3.76 -8.55
C ARG A 631 6.81 4.77 -9.55
N LEU A 632 7.66 5.47 -10.28
CA LEU A 632 7.21 6.42 -11.32
C LEU A 632 6.37 5.77 -12.44
N MET A 633 6.49 4.46 -12.64
CA MET A 633 5.73 3.70 -13.64
C MET A 633 4.51 2.97 -13.06
N THR A 634 4.54 2.61 -11.78
CA THR A 634 3.57 1.68 -11.19
C THR A 634 2.73 2.28 -10.06
N ASP A 635 3.13 3.44 -9.51
CA ASP A 635 2.52 4.03 -8.32
C ASP A 635 1.77 5.32 -8.68
N VAL A 636 0.58 5.47 -8.14
CA VAL A 636 -0.24 6.69 -8.28
C VAL A 636 0.17 7.80 -7.32
N HIS A 637 1.15 7.55 -6.44
CA HIS A 637 1.67 8.53 -5.50
C HIS A 637 2.94 9.21 -6.04
N SER A 638 2.98 10.52 -5.99
CA SER A 638 4.21 11.29 -6.27
C SER A 638 5.31 10.94 -5.26
N PRO A 639 6.62 11.02 -5.61
CA PRO A 639 7.69 10.81 -4.65
C PRO A 639 7.65 11.82 -3.49
N ALA A 640 8.06 11.39 -2.30
CA ALA A 640 7.94 12.12 -1.03
C ALA A 640 8.35 13.61 -1.09
N LYS A 641 9.46 13.91 -1.75
CA LYS A 641 9.91 15.30 -1.95
C LYS A 641 8.84 16.18 -2.60
N TYR A 642 8.12 15.66 -3.58
CA TYR A 642 7.12 16.41 -4.33
C TYR A 642 5.76 16.45 -3.64
N ARG A 643 5.48 15.49 -2.78
CA ARG A 643 4.32 15.53 -1.86
C ARG A 643 4.48 16.63 -0.79
N VAL A 644 5.70 17.08 -0.51
CA VAL A 644 5.99 18.24 0.34
C VAL A 644 6.14 19.51 -0.49
N ASN A 645 7.16 19.58 -1.33
CA ASN A 645 7.50 20.82 -2.04
C ASN A 645 6.44 21.22 -3.06
N GLY A 646 5.94 20.26 -3.84
CA GLY A 646 4.91 20.52 -4.85
C GLY A 646 3.59 21.00 -4.23
N VAL A 647 3.22 20.46 -3.09
CA VAL A 647 2.02 20.85 -2.33
C VAL A 647 2.19 22.27 -1.76
N PHE A 648 3.30 22.53 -1.07
CA PHE A 648 3.50 23.81 -0.38
C PHE A 648 3.67 25.00 -1.32
N GLN A 649 4.05 24.78 -2.58
CA GLN A 649 4.02 25.77 -3.62
C GLN A 649 2.61 26.36 -3.88
N SER A 650 1.56 25.69 -3.42
CA SER A 650 0.17 26.12 -3.55
C SER A 650 -0.53 26.43 -2.21
N VAL A 651 0.19 26.42 -1.08
CA VAL A 651 -0.36 26.70 0.27
C VAL A 651 -0.02 28.12 0.70
N PRO A 652 -0.98 29.10 0.72
CA PRO A 652 -0.69 30.50 1.08
C PRO A 652 -0.03 30.65 2.45
N ALA A 653 -0.49 29.93 3.45
CA ALA A 653 0.06 29.98 4.80
C ALA A 653 1.56 29.59 4.86
N PHE A 654 2.02 28.71 3.97
CA PHE A 654 3.44 28.37 3.87
C PHE A 654 4.28 29.57 3.49
N TYR A 655 3.82 30.40 2.54
CA TYR A 655 4.51 31.61 2.11
C TYR A 655 4.64 32.62 3.25
N GLU A 656 3.59 32.79 4.05
CA GLU A 656 3.58 33.69 5.19
C GLU A 656 4.51 33.21 6.32
N VAL A 657 4.38 31.94 6.72
CA VAL A 657 5.12 31.35 7.85
C VAL A 657 6.62 31.27 7.54
N TRP A 658 6.98 30.92 6.32
CA TRP A 658 8.37 30.74 5.88
C TRP A 658 8.91 31.93 5.10
N GLN A 659 8.12 33.01 4.91
CA GLN A 659 8.53 34.26 4.23
C GLN A 659 9.08 34.03 2.83
N VAL A 660 8.38 33.19 2.03
CA VAL A 660 8.78 32.87 0.65
C VAL A 660 8.64 34.09 -0.26
N LYS A 661 9.69 34.42 -0.98
CA LYS A 661 9.80 35.59 -1.88
C LYS A 661 9.84 35.16 -3.35
N PRO A 662 9.56 36.07 -4.31
CA PRO A 662 9.60 35.76 -5.75
C PRO A 662 10.94 35.21 -6.26
N THR A 663 12.03 35.46 -5.55
CA THR A 663 13.38 35.00 -5.88
C THR A 663 13.69 33.57 -5.37
N ASP A 664 12.84 32.98 -4.52
CA ASP A 664 13.06 31.70 -3.91
C ASP A 664 12.54 30.56 -4.81
N LYS A 665 13.17 29.38 -4.75
CA LYS A 665 12.84 28.24 -5.63
C LYS A 665 11.45 27.64 -5.35
N MET A 666 10.95 27.76 -4.11
CA MET A 666 9.61 27.32 -3.74
C MET A 666 8.52 28.29 -4.22
N PHE A 667 8.88 29.47 -4.72
CA PHE A 667 7.91 30.47 -5.17
C PHE A 667 7.21 30.05 -6.47
N VAL A 668 5.90 30.14 -6.46
CA VAL A 668 5.02 30.03 -7.63
C VAL A 668 4.09 31.23 -7.61
N ALA A 669 3.96 31.92 -8.73
CA ALA A 669 3.06 33.09 -8.84
C ALA A 669 1.59 32.67 -8.55
N ASP A 670 0.81 33.51 -7.89
CA ASP A 670 -0.57 33.23 -7.50
C ASP A 670 -1.46 32.71 -8.63
N SER A 671 -1.29 33.29 -9.83
CA SER A 671 -2.06 32.88 -11.01
C SER A 671 -1.81 31.44 -11.47
N LEU A 672 -0.65 30.88 -11.09
CA LEU A 672 -0.23 29.52 -11.42
C LEU A 672 -0.48 28.54 -10.27
N ARG A 673 -0.69 29.01 -9.03
CA ARG A 673 -0.97 28.15 -7.89
C ARG A 673 -2.27 27.37 -8.09
N VAL A 674 -2.25 26.13 -7.60
CA VAL A 674 -3.44 25.29 -7.57
C VAL A 674 -4.33 25.75 -6.42
N ASN A 675 -5.57 26.10 -6.73
CA ASN A 675 -6.58 26.51 -5.76
C ASN A 675 -7.88 25.75 -6.04
N ILE A 676 -8.03 24.58 -5.40
CA ILE A 676 -9.24 23.75 -5.49
C ILE A 676 -10.08 23.97 -4.25
N TRP A 677 -9.45 23.91 -3.08
CA TRP A 677 -10.10 23.99 -1.76
C TRP A 677 -9.87 25.33 -1.06
#